data_18be9de1848333b219b2f6a687d09799
#
_entry.id   18be9de1848333b219b2f6a687d09799
#
_cell.length_a   1.000
_cell.length_b   1.000
_cell.length_c   1.000
_cell.angle_alpha   90.00
_cell.angle_beta   90.00
_cell.angle_gamma   90.00
#
_symmetry.space_group_name_H-M   'P 1'
#
loop_
_entity.id
_entity.type
_entity.pdbx_description
1 polymer ?
#
loop_
_entity_poly.entity_id
_entity_poly.type
_entity_poly.pdbx_seq_one_letter_code
_entity_poly.pdbx_strand_id
1 'polypeptide(L)'
;MFRKIFFLLLLLAPASMLFGQAACSCTLEGNVTSKETKETISGAYIYIKGTNKFALSDRNGHFKIQSLCPGDYTLICRMSSFDAIEIPISIQDEANHNENFTLESHDEHLQEVVVSGKKSESSAQLRGNLSETERSERDGLSLGEMLRGISGVQSLQTGSTISKPVIHGMHSARVIILNHGIRQEGQQWGSEHAPEVDPFVSKSIQVIKGPGGLRYGGDAIGGMVMMEPDALPDSAGLKGEMQSIYFTNGRQAVLSGMLEGGFNRANGWGWRLQGTLKNGGNIRTADYFLANTGVQEENFSAAIGYKKNNWSNDLFFSHFHSVIGIYLGSHIGNVNDLEKSIARSRPFEVFTPLEFSREISRPYQNINHSLGKFKSQYKFASGQTMRGTLAFQNNERLELDVLRAGRGVNNLRFLLQTYTSELVLDEANTAKKWKGQFGFNLQMQGNLTSGRSVTIPTLTSSLLPNYLQNSLGVFAIERLVKEKFEVEVGVRVDQKTIDVYRPKINYSTIINRSKNDFMGLSGSAGLKYHWSEKWTNHLILARAFRAPGVNELFSYGVHHGAAAFEIGDPNLTGETAYNASLNTLIDANKLQIELGVFHNYIQNFIYLKPMVTRGVAEYFTTVRGAFPVFTYEQINAIFSGIDAQATYQLTPNLALQHKTSIVQAVDNSSANKRYLVNIPANRFEYTLTYRWMQEKQYISVGLIQVSRQTRVEPGSDYSEPPKGYQLVQANWGINLKKIDVGIRINNALNTSYRDYLNRFRYFTDDQGRNISLRILYKI
;
A
#
# COMPACT_ATOMS: atom_id res chain seq x y z
N MET A 1 -22.57 44.36 5.16
CA MET A 1 -22.90 44.06 6.56
C MET A 1 -21.76 43.28 7.25
N PHE A 2 -20.50 43.41 6.76
CA PHE A 2 -19.31 42.67 7.30
C PHE A 2 -18.21 43.60 7.82
N ARG A 3 -18.52 44.86 8.12
CA ARG A 3 -17.52 45.88 8.50
C ARG A 3 -17.69 46.44 9.93
N LYS A 4 -18.56 45.85 10.76
CA LYS A 4 -18.84 46.32 12.16
C LYS A 4 -18.56 45.29 13.27
N ILE A 5 -17.96 44.12 12.95
CA ILE A 5 -17.63 43.08 13.95
C ILE A 5 -16.13 43.12 14.34
N PHE A 6 -15.29 43.86 13.62
CA PHE A 6 -13.84 43.89 13.88
C PHE A 6 -13.40 44.89 14.96
N PHE A 7 -14.32 45.72 15.51
CA PHE A 7 -13.97 46.77 16.49
C PHE A 7 -14.43 46.47 17.93
N LEU A 8 -15.04 45.33 18.21
CA LEU A 8 -15.54 44.98 19.55
C LEU A 8 -14.70 43.96 20.32
N LEU A 9 -13.59 43.49 19.77
CA LEU A 9 -12.68 42.53 20.40
C LEU A 9 -11.37 43.10 20.94
N LEU A 10 -11.26 44.46 21.04
CA LEU A 10 -10.04 45.12 21.46
C LEU A 10 -10.17 45.84 22.84
N LEU A 11 -11.21 45.54 23.64
CA LEU A 11 -11.45 46.19 24.93
C LEU A 11 -11.72 45.21 26.09
N LEU A 12 -11.06 44.03 26.10
CA LEU A 12 -11.01 43.17 27.28
C LEU A 12 -9.57 42.69 27.50
N ALA A 13 -8.70 43.61 27.88
CA ALA A 13 -7.44 43.27 28.52
C ALA A 13 -7.73 43.08 30.03
N PRO A 14 -7.53 41.86 30.60
CA PRO A 14 -7.54 41.75 32.06
C PRO A 14 -6.28 42.40 32.61
N ALA A 15 -6.46 43.28 33.57
CA ALA A 15 -5.38 43.82 34.40
C ALA A 15 -4.66 42.67 35.09
N SER A 16 -3.48 42.26 34.57
CA SER A 16 -2.59 41.34 35.24
C SER A 16 -2.04 42.02 36.49
N MET A 17 -2.54 41.61 37.66
CA MET A 17 -1.86 41.89 38.91
C MET A 17 -0.45 41.30 38.85
N LEU A 18 0.57 42.15 38.95
CA LEU A 18 1.95 41.74 39.20
C LEU A 18 2.01 41.11 40.60
N PHE A 19 1.87 39.82 40.68
CA PHE A 19 2.41 39.04 41.80
C PHE A 19 3.93 38.98 41.61
N GLY A 20 4.68 39.57 42.56
CA GLY A 20 6.12 39.39 42.61
C GLY A 20 6.44 37.88 42.70
N GLN A 21 7.10 37.36 41.68
CA GLN A 21 7.62 36.00 41.70
C GLN A 21 8.73 35.96 42.75
N ALA A 22 8.55 35.18 43.83
CA ALA A 22 9.62 34.77 44.70
C ALA A 22 10.72 34.14 43.83
N ALA A 23 11.96 34.64 43.95
CA ALA A 23 13.09 34.10 43.19
C ALA A 23 13.36 32.65 43.64
N CYS A 24 13.04 31.70 42.78
CA CYS A 24 13.27 30.30 43.04
C CYS A 24 14.79 30.02 42.93
N SER A 25 15.44 29.68 44.03
CA SER A 25 16.90 29.57 44.15
C SER A 25 17.43 28.14 44.30
N CYS A 26 16.52 27.15 44.46
CA CYS A 26 16.94 25.75 44.68
C CYS A 26 17.60 25.16 43.46
N THR A 27 18.56 24.28 43.68
CA THR A 27 19.32 23.53 42.66
C THR A 27 19.14 22.04 42.88
N LEU A 28 18.89 21.31 41.81
CA LEU A 28 18.86 19.85 41.76
C LEU A 28 20.05 19.37 40.93
N GLU A 29 20.89 18.53 41.50
CA GLU A 29 22.04 17.96 40.83
C GLU A 29 22.16 16.46 41.14
N GLY A 30 22.94 15.74 40.36
CA GLY A 30 23.16 14.30 40.58
C GLY A 30 23.97 13.65 39.45
N ASN A 31 24.11 12.35 39.54
CA ASN A 31 24.85 11.56 38.57
C ASN A 31 23.97 10.49 37.93
N VAL A 32 24.24 10.20 36.65
CA VAL A 32 23.58 9.12 35.91
C VAL A 32 24.63 8.03 35.63
N THR A 33 24.34 6.80 36.04
CA THR A 33 25.21 5.61 35.87
C THR A 33 24.42 4.45 35.28
N SER A 34 25.13 3.52 34.60
CA SER A 34 24.58 2.25 34.15
C SER A 34 24.50 1.24 35.29
N LYS A 35 23.41 0.49 35.37
CA LYS A 35 23.23 -0.59 36.36
C LYS A 35 24.19 -1.75 36.11
N GLU A 36 24.45 -2.08 34.85
CA GLU A 36 25.24 -3.23 34.42
C GLU A 36 26.75 -2.93 34.47
N THR A 37 27.19 -1.83 33.85
CA THR A 37 28.63 -1.52 33.73
C THR A 37 29.16 -0.67 34.86
N LYS A 38 28.29 -0.02 35.66
CA LYS A 38 28.61 0.98 36.68
C LYS A 38 29.32 2.22 36.12
N GLU A 39 29.43 2.36 34.83
CA GLU A 39 30.01 3.53 34.16
C GLU A 39 29.03 4.71 34.17
N THR A 40 29.58 5.92 34.08
CA THR A 40 28.79 7.15 34.01
C THR A 40 28.19 7.32 32.60
N ILE A 41 26.94 7.76 32.52
CA ILE A 41 26.22 7.95 31.28
C ILE A 41 26.15 9.44 30.91
N SER A 42 26.79 9.79 29.81
CA SER A 42 26.79 11.14 29.23
C SER A 42 25.60 11.33 28.28
N GLY A 43 24.99 12.52 28.31
CA GLY A 43 23.89 12.86 27.39
C GLY A 43 22.51 12.33 27.79
N ALA A 44 22.37 11.78 29.00
CA ALA A 44 21.04 11.47 29.54
C ALA A 44 20.22 12.74 29.71
N TYR A 45 18.94 12.71 29.32
CA TYR A 45 18.01 13.82 29.41
C TYR A 45 17.18 13.74 30.67
N ILE A 46 17.42 14.66 31.60
CA ILE A 46 16.76 14.75 32.90
C ILE A 46 15.82 15.97 32.89
N TYR A 47 14.55 15.76 33.18
CA TYR A 47 13.57 16.85 33.16
C TYR A 47 12.50 16.68 34.23
N ILE A 48 11.89 17.80 34.62
CA ILE A 48 10.80 17.84 35.58
C ILE A 48 9.46 17.82 34.84
N LYS A 49 8.63 16.82 35.12
CA LYS A 49 7.34 16.59 34.49
C LYS A 49 6.41 17.80 34.64
N GLY A 50 5.83 18.26 33.54
CA GLY A 50 4.90 19.40 33.55
C GLY A 50 5.55 20.79 33.57
N THR A 51 6.89 20.86 33.51
CA THR A 51 7.65 22.11 33.47
C THR A 51 8.57 22.16 32.23
N ASN A 52 9.20 23.32 32.00
CA ASN A 52 10.24 23.48 30.98
C ASN A 52 11.69 23.34 31.53
N LYS A 53 11.83 22.84 32.76
CA LYS A 53 13.13 22.67 33.43
C LYS A 53 13.74 21.31 33.08
N PHE A 54 14.98 21.32 32.55
CA PHE A 54 15.72 20.13 32.17
C PHE A 54 17.23 20.35 32.27
N ALA A 55 17.98 19.25 32.24
CA ALA A 55 19.43 19.21 32.07
C ALA A 55 19.84 17.98 31.24
N LEU A 56 21.04 18.02 30.66
CA LEU A 56 21.73 16.87 30.06
C LEU A 56 22.90 16.49 30.97
N SER A 57 23.11 15.19 31.19
CA SER A 57 24.30 14.74 31.91
C SER A 57 25.56 15.01 31.07
N ASP A 58 26.62 15.49 31.72
CA ASP A 58 27.91 15.76 31.12
C ASP A 58 28.74 14.47 30.90
N ARG A 59 30.03 14.62 30.48
CA ARG A 59 30.92 13.47 30.23
C ARG A 59 31.19 12.60 31.45
N ASN A 60 31.01 13.15 32.67
CA ASN A 60 31.14 12.43 33.92
C ASN A 60 29.81 11.93 34.47
N GLY A 61 28.73 12.01 33.67
CA GLY A 61 27.40 11.64 34.07
C GLY A 61 26.67 12.63 34.96
N HIS A 62 27.30 13.77 35.30
CA HIS A 62 26.73 14.78 36.19
C HIS A 62 25.73 15.67 35.49
N PHE A 63 24.58 15.97 36.15
CA PHE A 63 23.57 16.90 35.69
C PHE A 63 23.25 17.94 36.75
N LYS A 64 22.72 19.13 36.32
CA LYS A 64 22.33 20.21 37.20
C LYS A 64 21.16 21.01 36.64
N ILE A 65 20.06 21.09 37.39
CA ILE A 65 18.88 21.89 37.09
C ILE A 65 18.79 23.03 38.12
N GLN A 66 18.78 24.28 37.69
CA GLN A 66 18.79 25.46 38.54
C GLN A 66 17.44 26.22 38.54
N SER A 67 17.31 27.10 39.49
CA SER A 67 16.14 28.00 39.63
C SER A 67 14.84 27.21 39.83
N LEU A 68 14.86 26.24 40.71
CA LEU A 68 13.68 25.50 41.15
C LEU A 68 13.07 26.17 42.38
N CYS A 69 11.74 26.11 42.46
CA CYS A 69 11.02 26.57 43.66
C CYS A 69 10.82 25.38 44.60
N PRO A 70 10.65 25.59 45.89
CA PRO A 70 10.20 24.54 46.80
C PRO A 70 8.86 23.99 46.35
N GLY A 71 8.72 22.65 46.44
CA GLY A 71 7.51 21.93 46.04
C GLY A 71 7.76 20.46 45.66
N ASP A 72 6.69 19.76 45.40
CA ASP A 72 6.72 18.37 44.99
C ASP A 72 6.77 18.24 43.45
N TYR A 73 7.73 17.49 42.96
CA TYR A 73 7.97 17.28 41.52
C TYR A 73 8.11 15.83 41.19
N THR A 74 7.91 15.50 39.92
CA THR A 74 8.28 14.22 39.35
C THR A 74 9.46 14.44 38.41
N LEU A 75 10.61 13.88 38.74
CA LEU A 75 11.82 13.93 37.95
C LEU A 75 11.88 12.71 37.03
N ILE A 76 12.16 12.94 35.75
CA ILE A 76 12.27 11.89 34.73
C ILE A 76 13.64 11.93 34.11
N CYS A 77 14.32 10.77 34.11
CA CYS A 77 15.58 10.56 33.41
C CYS A 77 15.37 9.62 32.21
N ARG A 78 15.82 10.03 31.05
CA ARG A 78 15.76 9.24 29.80
C ARG A 78 17.10 9.26 29.09
N MET A 79 17.47 8.09 28.55
CA MET A 79 18.61 7.94 27.65
C MET A 79 18.25 6.91 26.58
N SER A 80 18.72 7.10 25.34
CA SER A 80 18.59 6.10 24.29
C SER A 80 19.26 4.79 24.74
N SER A 81 18.60 3.66 24.55
CA SER A 81 19.04 2.33 25.00
C SER A 81 18.96 2.05 26.49
N PHE A 82 18.27 2.89 27.28
CA PHE A 82 18.03 2.67 28.71
C PHE A 82 16.53 2.89 29.05
N ASP A 83 16.04 2.15 30.04
CA ASP A 83 14.68 2.34 30.54
C ASP A 83 14.54 3.71 31.23
N ALA A 84 13.45 4.41 30.93
CA ALA A 84 13.18 5.69 31.56
C ALA A 84 12.79 5.49 33.02
N ILE A 85 13.37 6.28 33.91
CA ILE A 85 13.09 6.25 35.36
C ILE A 85 12.30 7.52 35.72
N GLU A 86 11.18 7.35 36.44
CA GLU A 86 10.38 8.43 37.04
C GLU A 86 10.54 8.36 38.56
N ILE A 87 10.97 9.47 39.21
CA ILE A 87 11.16 9.55 40.66
C ILE A 87 10.35 10.76 41.19
N PRO A 88 9.47 10.58 42.17
CA PRO A 88 8.88 11.71 42.90
C PRO A 88 9.93 12.31 43.83
N ILE A 89 10.10 13.64 43.80
CA ILE A 89 11.03 14.38 44.67
C ILE A 89 10.31 15.54 45.33
N SER A 90 10.70 15.87 46.60
CA SER A 90 10.20 17.02 47.31
C SER A 90 11.36 17.98 47.56
N ILE A 91 11.31 19.18 46.98
CA ILE A 91 12.34 20.22 47.14
C ILE A 91 11.90 21.14 48.26
N GLN A 92 12.70 21.20 49.34
CA GLN A 92 12.49 22.09 50.50
C GLN A 92 13.33 23.37 50.39
N ASP A 93 12.95 24.44 51.09
CA ASP A 93 13.64 25.74 51.05
C ASP A 93 15.14 25.62 51.35
N GLU A 94 15.96 26.28 50.52
CA GLU A 94 17.40 26.54 50.67
C GLU A 94 18.37 25.31 50.59
N ALA A 95 17.98 24.18 50.08
CA ALA A 95 18.86 23.02 49.94
C ALA A 95 19.25 22.70 48.49
N ASN A 96 20.52 22.38 48.23
CA ASN A 96 20.93 21.65 47.04
C ASN A 96 20.43 20.20 47.19
N HIS A 97 19.52 19.78 46.33
CA HIS A 97 19.04 18.40 46.26
C HIS A 97 19.96 17.61 45.36
N ASN A 98 20.32 16.38 45.81
CA ASN A 98 21.14 15.47 45.05
C ASN A 98 20.33 14.15 44.79
N GLU A 99 20.08 13.86 43.51
CA GLU A 99 19.37 12.66 43.08
C GLU A 99 20.16 11.93 42.01
N ASN A 100 20.48 10.66 42.25
CA ASN A 100 21.27 9.85 41.33
C ASN A 100 20.36 8.86 40.59
N PHE A 101 20.59 8.74 39.28
CA PHE A 101 19.93 7.76 38.45
C PHE A 101 20.84 6.58 38.13
N THR A 102 20.32 5.37 38.31
CA THR A 102 20.98 4.15 37.86
C THR A 102 20.07 3.53 36.78
N LEU A 103 20.42 3.81 35.52
CA LEU A 103 19.66 3.34 34.37
C LEU A 103 19.99 1.88 34.07
N GLU A 104 18.97 1.09 33.83
CA GLU A 104 19.07 -0.29 33.35
C GLU A 104 19.12 -0.26 31.84
N SER A 105 20.15 -0.90 31.25
CA SER A 105 20.24 -0.94 29.80
C SER A 105 19.05 -1.73 29.28
N HIS A 106 18.27 -1.09 28.46
CA HIS A 106 17.32 -1.78 27.65
C HIS A 106 18.12 -2.54 26.61
N ASP A 107 18.16 -3.87 26.68
CA ASP A 107 18.63 -4.72 25.58
C ASP A 107 17.66 -4.53 24.38
N GLU A 108 17.63 -3.33 23.85
CA GLU A 108 17.18 -3.12 22.50
C GLU A 108 18.24 -3.72 21.57
N HIS A 109 18.10 -5.01 21.26
CA HIS A 109 18.37 -5.39 19.89
C HIS A 109 17.73 -4.32 19.03
N LEU A 110 18.52 -3.53 18.31
CA LEU A 110 18.13 -2.48 17.39
C LEU A 110 16.81 -2.86 16.71
N GLN A 111 15.71 -2.53 17.36
CA GLN A 111 14.43 -2.50 16.71
C GLN A 111 14.52 -1.26 15.82
N GLU A 112 14.78 -1.51 14.53
CA GLU A 112 14.27 -0.65 13.48
C GLU A 112 13.02 0.06 14.02
N VAL A 113 12.93 1.38 13.90
CA VAL A 113 11.78 2.16 14.39
C VAL A 113 10.49 1.54 13.84
N VAL A 114 10.04 0.52 14.52
CA VAL A 114 8.74 -0.09 14.33
C VAL A 114 7.81 0.70 15.22
N VAL A 115 7.10 1.62 14.61
CA VAL A 115 5.89 2.16 15.20
C VAL A 115 5.05 0.95 15.62
N SER A 116 4.97 0.74 16.94
CA SER A 116 4.12 -0.23 17.66
C SER A 116 4.17 -1.71 17.25
N GLY A 117 4.93 -2.49 18.00
CA GLY A 117 4.43 -3.74 18.55
C GLY A 117 4.20 -4.95 17.66
N LYS A 118 4.63 -5.00 16.38
CA LYS A 118 4.62 -6.24 15.60
C LYS A 118 6.04 -6.70 15.28
N LYS A 119 6.41 -7.89 15.79
CA LYS A 119 7.61 -8.61 15.37
C LYS A 119 7.59 -8.79 13.85
N SER A 120 8.63 -8.36 13.17
CA SER A 120 8.85 -8.64 11.76
C SER A 120 8.73 -10.13 11.48
N GLU A 121 7.82 -10.53 10.60
CA GLU A 121 7.62 -11.94 10.24
C GLU A 121 8.79 -12.51 9.42
N SER A 122 9.61 -11.65 8.82
CA SER A 122 10.86 -12.00 8.13
C SER A 122 11.87 -10.88 8.28
N SER A 123 13.08 -11.20 8.69
CA SER A 123 14.15 -10.23 8.90
C SER A 123 15.11 -10.11 7.71
N ALA A 124 15.20 -11.16 6.88
CA ALA A 124 16.11 -11.16 5.71
C ALA A 124 15.54 -10.34 4.53
N GLN A 125 14.24 -10.01 4.55
CA GLN A 125 13.57 -9.31 3.46
C GLN A 125 13.48 -7.82 3.73
N LEU A 126 13.85 -7.01 2.73
CA LEU A 126 13.69 -5.58 2.78
C LEU A 126 12.22 -5.19 2.58
N ARG A 127 11.73 -4.33 3.46
CA ARG A 127 10.37 -3.76 3.41
C ARG A 127 10.44 -2.30 3.00
N GLY A 128 9.79 -1.96 1.90
CA GLY A 128 9.55 -0.58 1.52
C GLY A 128 8.36 -0.03 2.32
N ASN A 129 8.54 1.11 2.97
CA ASN A 129 7.51 1.82 3.71
C ASN A 129 7.41 3.26 3.21
N LEU A 130 6.23 3.84 3.30
CA LEU A 130 6.08 5.29 3.23
C LEU A 130 6.37 5.87 4.61
N SER A 131 7.17 6.92 4.69
CA SER A 131 7.27 7.72 5.90
C SER A 131 5.90 8.32 6.26
N GLU A 132 5.69 8.71 7.51
CA GLU A 132 4.41 9.33 7.94
C GLU A 132 4.07 10.57 7.09
N THR A 133 5.06 11.39 6.77
CA THR A 133 4.91 12.56 5.90
C THR A 133 4.50 12.16 4.48
N GLU A 134 5.24 11.23 3.84
CA GLU A 134 4.93 10.78 2.48
C GLU A 134 3.57 10.11 2.37
N ARG A 135 3.16 9.39 3.42
CA ARG A 135 1.83 8.79 3.51
C ARG A 135 0.76 9.86 3.62
N SER A 136 0.91 10.80 4.55
CA SER A 136 -0.06 11.87 4.79
C SER A 136 -0.27 12.76 3.56
N GLU A 137 0.79 12.98 2.77
CA GLU A 137 0.72 13.67 1.48
C GLU A 137 -0.09 12.90 0.43
N ARG A 138 -0.24 11.57 0.57
CA ARG A 138 -0.90 10.68 -0.40
C ARG A 138 -2.26 10.16 0.07
N ASP A 139 -2.69 10.55 1.27
CA ASP A 139 -4.01 10.18 1.79
C ASP A 139 -5.13 10.60 0.84
N GLY A 140 -6.16 9.78 0.74
CA GLY A 140 -7.30 9.96 -0.17
C GLY A 140 -7.08 9.49 -1.61
N LEU A 141 -5.85 9.11 -1.98
CA LEU A 141 -5.56 8.43 -3.24
C LEU A 141 -5.94 6.94 -3.15
N SER A 142 -6.08 6.28 -4.30
CA SER A 142 -6.22 4.83 -4.36
C SER A 142 -4.94 4.12 -3.91
N LEU A 143 -5.04 2.85 -3.47
CA LEU A 143 -3.88 2.11 -2.96
C LEU A 143 -2.71 2.07 -3.95
N GLY A 144 -2.96 1.80 -5.23
CA GLY A 144 -1.91 1.76 -6.25
C GLY A 144 -1.19 3.09 -6.42
N GLU A 145 -1.91 4.22 -6.40
CA GLU A 145 -1.34 5.56 -6.49
C GLU A 145 -0.59 5.97 -5.21
N MET A 146 -1.09 5.59 -4.05
CA MET A 146 -0.42 5.82 -2.78
C MET A 146 0.96 5.15 -2.77
N LEU A 147 1.04 3.91 -3.20
CA LEU A 147 2.26 3.09 -3.20
C LEU A 147 3.33 3.55 -4.21
N ARG A 148 3.00 4.37 -5.21
CA ARG A 148 3.99 4.99 -6.13
C ARG A 148 5.04 5.84 -5.40
N GLY A 149 4.82 6.18 -4.13
CA GLY A 149 5.82 6.83 -3.28
C GLY A 149 7.00 5.95 -2.89
N ILE A 150 6.87 4.63 -2.99
CA ILE A 150 7.93 3.67 -2.66
C ILE A 150 8.77 3.42 -3.93
N SER A 151 10.11 3.51 -3.80
CA SER A 151 11.01 3.20 -4.90
C SER A 151 10.78 1.78 -5.43
N GLY A 152 10.78 1.58 -6.76
CA GLY A 152 10.49 0.28 -7.40
C GLY A 152 9.01 -0.10 -7.47
N VAL A 153 8.10 0.75 -6.95
CA VAL A 153 6.67 0.55 -7.06
C VAL A 153 6.07 1.57 -8.01
N GLN A 154 5.29 1.09 -8.96
CA GLN A 154 4.55 1.89 -9.92
C GLN A 154 3.07 1.51 -9.87
N SER A 155 2.24 2.09 -10.74
CA SER A 155 0.81 1.84 -10.78
C SER A 155 0.36 1.55 -12.20
N LEU A 156 -0.31 0.42 -12.38
CA LEU A 156 -1.10 0.15 -13.59
C LEU A 156 -2.44 0.83 -13.43
N GLN A 157 -2.77 1.73 -14.32
CA GLN A 157 -4.00 2.51 -14.28
C GLN A 157 -4.96 2.10 -15.39
N THR A 158 -6.26 2.20 -15.10
CA THR A 158 -7.32 2.19 -16.09
C THR A 158 -8.15 3.45 -15.85
N GLY A 159 -7.75 4.52 -16.53
CA GLY A 159 -8.20 5.86 -16.20
C GLY A 159 -7.65 6.36 -14.86
N SER A 160 -8.30 7.36 -14.28
CA SER A 160 -7.83 8.05 -13.07
C SER A 160 -8.30 7.43 -11.75
N THR A 161 -9.24 6.48 -11.80
CA THR A 161 -9.93 5.96 -10.61
C THR A 161 -9.56 4.51 -10.27
N ILE A 162 -9.13 3.73 -11.26
CA ILE A 162 -8.75 2.33 -11.09
C ILE A 162 -7.23 2.24 -11.14
N SER A 163 -6.60 1.73 -10.07
CA SER A 163 -5.15 1.58 -10.02
C SER A 163 -4.72 0.31 -9.28
N LYS A 164 -3.68 -0.33 -9.79
CA LYS A 164 -3.05 -1.51 -9.19
C LYS A 164 -1.57 -1.26 -8.94
N PRO A 165 -1.00 -1.73 -7.82
CA PRO A 165 0.43 -1.67 -7.62
C PRO A 165 1.17 -2.56 -8.63
N VAL A 166 2.27 -2.03 -9.17
CA VAL A 166 3.22 -2.72 -10.04
C VAL A 166 4.56 -2.74 -9.32
N ILE A 167 5.05 -3.92 -8.99
CA ILE A 167 6.32 -4.13 -8.30
C ILE A 167 7.27 -4.82 -9.27
N HIS A 168 8.43 -4.19 -9.54
CA HIS A 168 9.43 -4.75 -10.47
C HIS A 168 8.85 -5.10 -11.87
N GLY A 169 7.87 -4.32 -12.36
CA GLY A 169 7.19 -4.57 -13.63
C GLY A 169 6.08 -5.63 -13.58
N MET A 170 5.82 -6.23 -12.42
CA MET A 170 4.82 -7.28 -12.22
C MET A 170 3.60 -6.75 -11.45
N HIS A 171 2.40 -7.22 -11.80
CA HIS A 171 1.14 -6.78 -11.22
C HIS A 171 0.10 -7.91 -11.15
N SER A 172 -1.11 -7.59 -10.67
CA SER A 172 -2.28 -8.48 -10.61
C SER A 172 -1.98 -9.76 -9.83
N ALA A 173 -2.18 -10.94 -10.39
CA ALA A 173 -2.01 -12.22 -9.71
C ALA A 173 -0.57 -12.50 -9.17
N ARG A 174 0.44 -11.69 -9.57
CA ARG A 174 1.83 -11.80 -9.11
C ARG A 174 2.17 -10.90 -7.94
N VAL A 175 1.24 -10.00 -7.56
CA VAL A 175 1.38 -9.12 -6.39
C VAL A 175 0.26 -9.45 -5.42
N ILE A 176 0.61 -10.01 -4.26
CA ILE A 176 -0.36 -10.31 -3.20
C ILE A 176 -0.67 -9.04 -2.43
N ILE A 177 -1.94 -8.77 -2.20
CA ILE A 177 -2.40 -7.68 -1.32
C ILE A 177 -3.06 -8.30 -0.10
N LEU A 178 -2.55 -7.95 1.08
CA LEU A 178 -3.04 -8.42 2.37
C LEU A 178 -3.76 -7.27 3.09
N ASN A 179 -5.02 -7.50 3.44
CA ASN A 179 -5.80 -6.65 4.33
C ASN A 179 -5.97 -7.36 5.67
N HIS A 180 -5.38 -6.82 6.74
CA HIS A 180 -5.37 -7.47 8.06
C HIS A 180 -4.84 -8.93 8.02
N GLY A 181 -3.82 -9.19 7.18
CA GLY A 181 -3.25 -10.52 6.99
C GLY A 181 -4.08 -11.47 6.13
N ILE A 182 -5.22 -11.03 5.59
CA ILE A 182 -6.06 -11.82 4.67
C ILE A 182 -5.82 -11.37 3.24
N ARG A 183 -5.49 -12.32 2.37
CA ARG A 183 -5.27 -12.08 0.95
C ARG A 183 -6.56 -11.58 0.30
N GLN A 184 -6.45 -10.47 -0.42
CA GLN A 184 -7.54 -9.92 -1.20
C GLN A 184 -7.63 -10.64 -2.54
N GLU A 185 -8.81 -11.17 -2.81
CA GLU A 185 -9.13 -11.87 -4.05
C GLU A 185 -10.04 -11.01 -4.94
N GLY A 186 -10.06 -11.23 -6.24
CA GLY A 186 -10.84 -10.43 -7.21
C GLY A 186 -9.96 -9.68 -8.22
N GLN A 187 -8.70 -9.39 -7.89
CA GLN A 187 -7.76 -8.79 -8.84
C GLN A 187 -7.42 -9.69 -10.03
N GLN A 188 -7.58 -11.00 -9.87
CA GLN A 188 -7.35 -12.01 -10.90
C GLN A 188 -8.45 -12.05 -11.96
N TRP A 189 -9.56 -11.32 -11.80
CA TRP A 189 -10.57 -11.26 -12.85
C TRP A 189 -10.12 -10.47 -14.09
N GLY A 190 -9.13 -9.59 -13.93
CA GLY A 190 -8.56 -8.81 -15.02
C GLY A 190 -7.63 -7.70 -14.55
N SER A 191 -7.00 -7.03 -15.49
CA SER A 191 -6.07 -5.92 -15.21
C SER A 191 -6.80 -4.67 -14.66
N GLU A 192 -8.09 -4.54 -14.91
CA GLU A 192 -8.94 -3.39 -14.60
C GLU A 192 -9.65 -3.50 -13.24
N HIS A 193 -9.36 -4.54 -12.48
CA HIS A 193 -9.94 -4.72 -11.16
C HIS A 193 -8.95 -4.27 -10.10
N ALA A 194 -9.16 -3.07 -9.54
CA ALA A 194 -8.36 -2.54 -8.44
C ALA A 194 -8.61 -3.34 -7.14
N PRO A 195 -7.68 -3.31 -6.20
CA PRO A 195 -7.90 -3.85 -4.85
C PRO A 195 -9.07 -3.17 -4.16
N GLU A 196 -10.00 -3.95 -3.63
CA GLU A 196 -11.18 -3.48 -2.89
C GLU A 196 -10.83 -3.32 -1.40
N VAL A 197 -10.00 -2.33 -1.11
CA VAL A 197 -9.56 -2.03 0.27
C VAL A 197 -9.55 -0.52 0.49
N ASP A 198 -9.93 -0.13 1.70
CA ASP A 198 -9.82 1.25 2.15
C ASP A 198 -8.40 1.48 2.74
N PRO A 199 -7.55 2.35 2.16
CA PRO A 199 -6.22 2.61 2.69
C PRO A 199 -6.22 3.21 4.10
N PHE A 200 -7.33 3.82 4.55
CA PHE A 200 -7.46 4.39 5.90
C PHE A 200 -7.62 3.35 7.01
N VAL A 201 -7.93 2.10 6.67
CA VAL A 201 -8.04 1.00 7.66
C VAL A 201 -6.72 0.71 8.38
N SER A 202 -5.58 1.04 7.75
CA SER A 202 -4.26 0.72 8.29
C SER A 202 -3.36 1.94 8.37
N LYS A 203 -2.67 2.11 9.50
CA LYS A 203 -1.64 3.16 9.65
C LYS A 203 -0.31 2.76 9.01
N SER A 204 -0.05 1.47 8.82
CA SER A 204 1.17 0.95 8.21
C SER A 204 0.85 0.19 6.93
N ILE A 205 1.40 0.65 5.81
CA ILE A 205 1.33 -0.04 4.53
C ILE A 205 2.77 -0.36 4.12
N GLN A 206 3.07 -1.66 4.05
CA GLN A 206 4.40 -2.17 3.75
C GLN A 206 4.40 -2.88 2.40
N VAL A 207 5.49 -2.74 1.66
CA VAL A 207 5.73 -3.47 0.41
C VAL A 207 6.95 -4.35 0.56
N ILE A 208 6.79 -5.64 0.35
CA ILE A 208 7.89 -6.60 0.20
C ILE A 208 8.08 -6.83 -1.29
N LYS A 209 9.28 -6.53 -1.80
CA LYS A 209 9.61 -6.68 -3.21
C LYS A 209 10.20 -8.08 -3.47
N GLY A 210 9.74 -8.72 -4.55
CA GLY A 210 10.15 -10.07 -4.90
C GLY A 210 9.47 -11.19 -4.09
N PRO A 211 9.83 -12.46 -4.33
CA PRO A 211 9.13 -13.63 -3.77
C PRO A 211 9.49 -13.89 -2.31
N GLY A 212 9.10 -12.99 -1.41
CA GLY A 212 9.38 -13.04 0.01
C GLY A 212 8.24 -13.53 0.89
N GLY A 213 7.10 -13.83 0.31
CA GLY A 213 5.87 -14.10 1.05
C GLY A 213 5.50 -15.57 1.20
N LEU A 214 6.44 -16.49 1.43
CA LEU A 214 6.19 -17.93 1.47
C LEU A 214 5.00 -18.31 2.36
N ARG A 215 4.82 -17.67 3.50
CA ARG A 215 3.67 -17.91 4.38
C ARG A 215 2.33 -17.66 3.67
N TYR A 216 2.23 -16.62 2.85
CA TYR A 216 0.98 -16.14 2.26
C TYR A 216 0.68 -16.71 0.88
N GLY A 217 1.64 -17.37 0.24
CA GLY A 217 1.48 -18.01 -1.06
C GLY A 217 2.77 -18.00 -1.88
N GLY A 218 2.98 -19.05 -2.68
CA GLY A 218 4.11 -19.14 -3.61
C GLY A 218 3.99 -18.22 -4.82
N ASP A 219 2.80 -17.68 -5.08
CA ASP A 219 2.46 -16.89 -6.25
C ASP A 219 2.81 -15.37 -6.11
N ALA A 220 3.40 -14.95 -4.98
CA ALA A 220 3.95 -13.60 -4.80
C ALA A 220 5.26 -13.38 -5.58
N ILE A 221 5.28 -13.63 -6.88
CA ILE A 221 6.49 -13.52 -7.71
C ILE A 221 7.02 -12.08 -7.75
N GLY A 222 6.13 -11.11 -7.89
CA GLY A 222 6.44 -9.68 -7.91
C GLY A 222 6.64 -9.09 -6.52
N GLY A 223 5.96 -9.64 -5.54
CA GLY A 223 6.00 -9.17 -4.17
C GLY A 223 4.64 -9.11 -3.49
N MET A 224 4.57 -8.41 -2.37
CA MET A 224 3.32 -8.26 -1.62
C MET A 224 3.18 -6.88 -1.02
N VAL A 225 1.94 -6.46 -0.84
CA VAL A 225 1.52 -5.27 -0.11
C VAL A 225 0.82 -5.72 1.17
N MET A 226 1.29 -5.27 2.31
CA MET A 226 0.73 -5.62 3.63
C MET A 226 0.10 -4.38 4.25
N MET A 227 -1.20 -4.46 4.52
CA MET A 227 -1.95 -3.44 5.24
C MET A 227 -2.32 -3.99 6.61
N GLU A 228 -1.57 -3.54 7.62
CA GLU A 228 -1.70 -4.05 8.97
C GLU A 228 -2.08 -2.91 9.92
N PRO A 229 -3.18 -3.02 10.67
CA PRO A 229 -3.54 -2.05 11.69
C PRO A 229 -2.66 -2.22 12.92
N ASP A 230 -2.59 -1.18 13.73
CA ASP A 230 -2.05 -1.28 15.08
C ASP A 230 -2.83 -2.30 15.94
N ALA A 231 -2.20 -2.83 16.97
CA ALA A 231 -2.89 -3.66 17.95
C ALA A 231 -4.07 -2.90 18.58
N LEU A 232 -5.15 -3.62 18.89
CA LEU A 232 -6.28 -3.02 19.61
C LEU A 232 -5.84 -2.60 21.01
N PRO A 233 -6.35 -1.46 21.54
CA PRO A 233 -6.08 -1.05 22.92
C PRO A 233 -6.49 -2.15 23.91
N ASP A 234 -5.65 -2.48 24.88
CA ASP A 234 -5.94 -3.44 25.96
C ASP A 234 -6.16 -2.77 27.31
N SER A 235 -6.05 -1.45 27.37
CA SER A 235 -6.24 -0.60 28.53
C SER A 235 -7.36 0.41 28.31
N ALA A 236 -7.98 0.86 29.41
CA ALA A 236 -9.02 1.87 29.38
C ALA A 236 -8.57 3.17 28.69
N GLY A 237 -9.44 3.71 27.86
CA GLY A 237 -9.21 4.97 27.16
C GLY A 237 -9.98 5.05 25.87
N LEU A 238 -10.08 6.26 25.34
CA LEU A 238 -10.65 6.56 24.03
C LEU A 238 -9.64 7.39 23.23
N LYS A 239 -9.37 6.96 22.02
CA LYS A 239 -8.57 7.68 21.04
C LYS A 239 -9.32 7.72 19.72
N GLY A 240 -9.05 8.75 18.93
CA GLY A 240 -9.67 8.84 17.63
C GLY A 240 -8.97 9.83 16.73
N GLU A 241 -9.31 9.75 15.46
CA GLU A 241 -8.87 10.71 14.47
C GLU A 241 -9.98 10.92 13.44
N MET A 242 -10.09 12.15 12.96
CA MET A 242 -10.99 12.52 11.88
C MET A 242 -10.21 13.27 10.84
N GLN A 243 -10.34 12.85 9.58
CA GLN A 243 -9.60 13.43 8.47
C GLN A 243 -10.55 13.88 7.38
N SER A 244 -10.36 15.11 6.89
CA SER A 244 -11.08 15.65 5.75
C SER A 244 -10.09 16.06 4.68
N ILE A 245 -10.33 15.65 3.44
CA ILE A 245 -9.48 15.97 2.28
C ILE A 245 -10.35 16.47 1.14
N TYR A 246 -9.94 17.59 0.53
CA TYR A 246 -10.57 18.12 -0.66
C TYR A 246 -9.55 18.23 -1.79
N PHE A 247 -9.90 17.72 -2.97
CA PHE A 247 -9.12 17.80 -4.20
C PHE A 247 -9.83 18.72 -5.20
N THR A 248 -9.10 19.63 -5.80
CA THR A 248 -9.69 20.57 -6.78
C THR A 248 -10.03 19.90 -8.11
N ASN A 249 -9.20 18.93 -8.55
CA ASN A 249 -9.48 18.15 -9.74
C ASN A 249 -10.48 17.04 -9.40
N GLY A 250 -11.55 16.94 -10.18
CA GLY A 250 -12.71 16.10 -9.85
C GLY A 250 -13.57 16.66 -8.71
N ARG A 251 -13.19 17.81 -8.10
CA ARG A 251 -13.87 18.38 -6.90
C ARG A 251 -14.20 17.29 -5.88
N GLN A 252 -13.21 16.40 -5.65
CA GLN A 252 -13.38 15.21 -4.81
C GLN A 252 -13.23 15.59 -3.34
N ALA A 253 -14.19 15.15 -2.54
CA ALA A 253 -14.15 15.24 -1.08
C ALA A 253 -13.98 13.83 -0.48
N VAL A 254 -13.13 13.73 0.54
CA VAL A 254 -12.93 12.50 1.32
C VAL A 254 -13.09 12.86 2.79
N LEU A 255 -13.88 12.09 3.52
CA LEU A 255 -14.03 12.17 4.96
C LEU A 255 -13.74 10.79 5.54
N SER A 256 -12.76 10.68 6.43
CA SER A 256 -12.44 9.45 7.13
C SER A 256 -12.36 9.69 8.63
N GLY A 257 -12.87 8.74 9.40
CA GLY A 257 -12.84 8.79 10.87
C GLY A 257 -12.51 7.43 11.46
N MET A 258 -11.74 7.43 12.54
CA MET A 258 -11.43 6.25 13.34
C MET A 258 -11.60 6.57 14.82
N LEU A 259 -12.22 5.63 15.54
CA LEU A 259 -12.32 5.63 17.00
C LEU A 259 -11.86 4.27 17.51
N GLU A 260 -11.06 4.27 18.58
CA GLU A 260 -10.61 3.04 19.25
C GLU A 260 -10.56 3.23 20.76
N GLY A 261 -10.74 2.16 21.50
CA GLY A 261 -10.68 2.23 22.95
C GLY A 261 -10.69 0.87 23.63
N GLY A 262 -10.39 0.89 24.93
CA GLY A 262 -10.53 -0.25 25.83
C GLY A 262 -11.58 0.03 26.92
N PHE A 263 -12.13 -1.02 27.51
CA PHE A 263 -13.19 -0.91 28.51
C PHE A 263 -12.64 -0.79 29.93
N ASN A 264 -13.14 0.19 30.72
CA ASN A 264 -12.67 0.44 32.10
C ASN A 264 -12.87 -0.71 33.07
N ARG A 265 -13.92 -1.53 32.89
CA ARG A 265 -14.29 -2.61 33.80
C ARG A 265 -14.01 -4.01 33.24
N ALA A 266 -13.58 -4.10 31.99
CA ALA A 266 -13.32 -5.35 31.29
C ALA A 266 -11.88 -5.37 30.76
N ASN A 267 -10.93 -5.64 31.69
CA ASN A 267 -9.49 -5.70 31.32
C ASN A 267 -9.25 -6.70 30.18
N GLY A 268 -8.47 -6.26 29.20
CA GLY A 268 -8.09 -7.05 28.04
C GLY A 268 -9.02 -6.94 26.84
N TRP A 269 -10.14 -6.22 26.94
CA TRP A 269 -11.01 -5.94 25.80
C TRP A 269 -10.65 -4.60 25.13
N GLY A 270 -10.51 -4.63 23.80
CA GLY A 270 -10.30 -3.47 22.96
C GLY A 270 -11.19 -3.49 21.74
N TRP A 271 -11.48 -2.31 21.20
CA TRP A 271 -12.30 -2.16 20.01
C TRP A 271 -11.80 -1.03 19.12
N ARG A 272 -12.14 -1.10 17.82
CA ARG A 272 -11.89 -0.05 16.83
C ARG A 272 -13.05 0.00 15.84
N LEU A 273 -13.47 1.22 15.51
CA LEU A 273 -14.42 1.52 14.43
C LEU A 273 -13.74 2.50 13.48
N GLN A 274 -13.95 2.31 12.18
CA GLN A 274 -13.42 3.21 11.15
C GLN A 274 -14.44 3.31 10.02
N GLY A 275 -14.55 4.51 9.40
CA GLY A 275 -15.36 4.71 8.22
C GLY A 275 -14.79 5.77 7.31
N THR A 276 -15.03 5.63 5.99
CA THR A 276 -14.57 6.56 4.96
C THR A 276 -15.68 6.80 3.95
N LEU A 277 -15.90 8.07 3.62
CA LEU A 277 -16.77 8.53 2.55
C LEU A 277 -15.94 9.28 1.52
N LYS A 278 -16.11 8.97 0.23
CA LYS A 278 -15.46 9.65 -0.88
C LYS A 278 -16.48 9.95 -1.97
N ASN A 279 -16.45 11.18 -2.49
CA ASN A 279 -17.29 11.59 -3.62
C ASN A 279 -16.51 12.55 -4.53
N GLY A 280 -16.35 12.19 -5.79
CA GLY A 280 -15.68 12.97 -6.83
C GLY A 280 -16.41 12.88 -8.17
N GLY A 281 -16.32 13.94 -8.95
CA GLY A 281 -16.91 14.00 -10.30
C GLY A 281 -15.86 13.86 -11.39
N ASN A 282 -16.21 14.35 -12.57
CA ASN A 282 -15.37 14.26 -13.77
C ASN A 282 -13.96 14.84 -13.55
N ILE A 283 -12.96 14.04 -13.92
CA ILE A 283 -11.56 14.42 -13.90
C ILE A 283 -11.26 15.35 -15.06
N ARG A 284 -10.39 16.34 -14.82
CA ARG A 284 -9.86 17.24 -15.83
C ARG A 284 -8.41 16.90 -16.14
N THR A 285 -8.08 16.74 -17.41
CA THR A 285 -6.70 16.75 -17.92
C THR A 285 -6.14 18.17 -17.85
N ALA A 286 -5.01 18.46 -18.45
CA ALA A 286 -4.51 19.83 -18.55
C ALA A 286 -5.50 20.74 -19.31
N ASP A 287 -6.20 20.21 -20.33
CA ASP A 287 -6.91 20.98 -21.33
C ASP A 287 -8.43 20.75 -21.37
N TYR A 288 -8.94 19.58 -20.91
CA TYR A 288 -10.35 19.19 -21.03
C TYR A 288 -10.83 18.30 -19.89
N PHE A 289 -12.15 18.25 -19.67
CA PHE A 289 -12.77 17.25 -18.78
C PHE A 289 -12.95 15.92 -19.50
N LEU A 290 -12.88 14.84 -18.73
CA LEU A 290 -13.18 13.48 -19.20
C LEU A 290 -14.61 13.11 -18.83
N ALA A 291 -15.41 12.73 -19.82
CA ALA A 291 -16.79 12.32 -19.59
C ALA A 291 -16.85 11.05 -18.72
N ASN A 292 -17.72 11.07 -17.70
CA ASN A 292 -18.06 9.90 -16.89
C ASN A 292 -16.87 9.27 -16.14
N THR A 293 -16.08 10.10 -15.45
CA THR A 293 -14.92 9.63 -14.65
C THR A 293 -15.08 9.91 -13.15
N GLY A 294 -16.32 10.00 -12.67
CA GLY A 294 -16.65 10.19 -11.26
C GLY A 294 -16.39 8.93 -10.42
N VAL A 295 -16.31 9.11 -9.10
CA VAL A 295 -16.15 8.05 -8.12
C VAL A 295 -16.94 8.34 -6.85
N GLN A 296 -17.56 7.31 -6.29
CA GLN A 296 -18.20 7.33 -4.97
C GLN A 296 -17.74 6.11 -4.19
N GLU A 297 -17.36 6.29 -2.92
CA GLU A 297 -16.95 5.19 -2.03
C GLU A 297 -17.58 5.41 -0.65
N GLU A 298 -18.02 4.30 -0.06
CA GLU A 298 -18.58 4.22 1.30
C GLU A 298 -17.99 2.99 1.97
N ASN A 299 -17.04 3.21 2.89
CA ASN A 299 -16.29 2.13 3.52
C ASN A 299 -16.52 2.15 5.03
N PHE A 300 -16.59 0.96 5.63
CA PHE A 300 -16.74 0.78 7.05
C PHE A 300 -15.91 -0.42 7.53
N SER A 301 -15.31 -0.30 8.71
CA SER A 301 -14.69 -1.45 9.40
C SER A 301 -14.91 -1.39 10.91
N ALA A 302 -14.96 -2.58 11.51
CA ALA A 302 -15.05 -2.76 12.95
C ALA A 302 -14.13 -3.89 13.41
N ALA A 303 -13.49 -3.70 14.55
CA ALA A 303 -12.71 -4.74 15.22
C ALA A 303 -13.01 -4.77 16.70
N ILE A 304 -13.00 -5.97 17.28
CA ILE A 304 -13.07 -6.20 18.72
C ILE A 304 -12.07 -7.29 19.08
N GLY A 305 -11.31 -7.09 20.14
CA GLY A 305 -10.29 -8.03 20.59
C GLY A 305 -10.40 -8.27 22.09
N TYR A 306 -9.96 -9.46 22.50
CA TYR A 306 -9.85 -9.86 23.88
C TYR A 306 -8.51 -10.53 24.13
N LYS A 307 -7.74 -10.00 25.08
CA LYS A 307 -6.43 -10.51 25.46
C LYS A 307 -6.40 -10.74 26.97
N LYS A 308 -6.19 -11.98 27.38
CA LYS A 308 -6.03 -12.35 28.78
C LYS A 308 -5.04 -13.49 28.92
N ASN A 309 -4.07 -13.33 29.83
CA ASN A 309 -3.01 -14.30 30.05
C ASN A 309 -2.31 -14.65 28.70
N ASN A 310 -2.37 -15.94 28.33
CA ASN A 310 -1.74 -16.48 27.14
C ASN A 310 -2.64 -16.47 25.89
N TRP A 311 -3.92 -16.07 26.01
CA TRP A 311 -4.88 -16.02 24.92
C TRP A 311 -5.07 -14.60 24.39
N SER A 312 -5.12 -14.47 23.04
CA SER A 312 -5.58 -13.28 22.34
C SER A 312 -6.53 -13.70 21.23
N ASN A 313 -7.69 -13.08 21.16
CA ASN A 313 -8.70 -13.33 20.15
C ASN A 313 -9.11 -11.99 19.54
N ASP A 314 -9.18 -11.93 18.21
CA ASP A 314 -9.55 -10.74 17.45
C ASP A 314 -10.63 -11.11 16.44
N LEU A 315 -11.71 -10.36 16.43
CA LEU A 315 -12.74 -10.38 15.39
C LEU A 315 -12.67 -9.07 14.61
N PHE A 316 -12.64 -9.17 13.29
CA PHE A 316 -12.60 -8.03 12.37
C PHE A 316 -13.65 -8.20 11.29
N PHE A 317 -14.30 -7.09 10.94
CA PHE A 317 -15.20 -6.98 9.82
C PHE A 317 -14.88 -5.72 9.03
N SER A 318 -14.95 -5.79 7.68
CA SER A 318 -14.94 -4.61 6.83
C SER A 318 -15.91 -4.76 5.67
N HIS A 319 -16.45 -3.62 5.25
CA HIS A 319 -17.26 -3.48 4.05
C HIS A 319 -16.73 -2.33 3.22
N PHE A 320 -16.48 -2.61 1.95
CA PHE A 320 -16.03 -1.65 0.93
C PHE A 320 -17.09 -1.56 -0.16
N HIS A 321 -17.59 -0.37 -0.39
CA HIS A 321 -18.52 -0.08 -1.49
C HIS A 321 -17.93 1.02 -2.37
N SER A 322 -17.97 0.81 -3.71
CA SER A 322 -17.50 1.81 -4.66
C SER A 322 -18.29 1.78 -5.95
N VAL A 323 -18.66 2.96 -6.44
CA VAL A 323 -19.23 3.18 -7.78
C VAL A 323 -18.23 4.01 -8.58
N ILE A 324 -17.78 3.47 -9.71
CA ILE A 324 -16.71 4.05 -10.52
C ILE A 324 -17.21 4.25 -11.95
N GLY A 325 -17.27 5.49 -12.41
CA GLY A 325 -17.53 5.81 -13.80
C GLY A 325 -16.36 5.41 -14.70
N ILE A 326 -16.66 4.79 -15.83
CA ILE A 326 -15.67 4.42 -16.84
C ILE A 326 -15.70 5.48 -17.94
N TYR A 327 -14.52 5.92 -18.37
CA TYR A 327 -14.40 6.95 -19.42
C TYR A 327 -15.18 6.58 -20.67
N LEU A 328 -16.16 7.40 -21.03
CA LEU A 328 -17.07 7.13 -22.13
C LEU A 328 -16.35 7.03 -23.50
N GLY A 329 -15.26 7.77 -23.67
CA GLY A 329 -14.47 7.79 -24.90
C GLY A 329 -13.64 6.52 -25.18
N SER A 330 -13.65 5.55 -24.26
CA SER A 330 -13.04 4.22 -24.49
C SER A 330 -14.00 3.23 -25.18
N HIS A 331 -15.29 3.53 -25.24
CA HIS A 331 -16.33 2.65 -25.81
C HIS A 331 -16.76 3.12 -27.20
N ILE A 332 -15.98 2.79 -28.21
CA ILE A 332 -16.16 3.23 -29.60
C ILE A 332 -17.05 2.27 -30.39
N GLY A 333 -17.90 2.81 -31.27
CA GLY A 333 -18.94 2.06 -31.97
C GLY A 333 -18.48 1.13 -33.08
N ASN A 334 -17.41 1.49 -33.79
CA ASN A 334 -16.90 0.77 -34.95
C ASN A 334 -15.38 0.89 -35.06
N VAL A 335 -14.76 0.03 -35.89
CA VAL A 335 -13.29 -0.04 -36.03
C VAL A 335 -12.70 1.25 -36.58
N ASN A 336 -13.29 1.86 -37.59
CA ASN A 336 -12.75 3.08 -38.19
C ASN A 336 -12.67 4.27 -37.20
N ASP A 337 -13.73 4.43 -36.38
CA ASP A 337 -13.71 5.46 -35.33
C ASP A 337 -12.78 5.11 -34.18
N LEU A 338 -12.60 3.81 -33.88
CA LEU A 338 -11.64 3.32 -32.87
C LEU A 338 -10.20 3.66 -33.32
N GLU A 339 -9.83 3.34 -34.56
CA GLU A 339 -8.51 3.67 -35.13
C GLU A 339 -8.27 5.18 -35.15
N LYS A 340 -9.26 5.97 -35.56
CA LYS A 340 -9.19 7.42 -35.49
C LYS A 340 -9.01 7.92 -34.06
N SER A 341 -9.73 7.32 -33.08
CA SER A 341 -9.60 7.70 -31.67
C SER A 341 -8.21 7.43 -31.13
N ILE A 342 -7.61 6.27 -31.46
CA ILE A 342 -6.25 5.89 -31.08
C ILE A 342 -5.20 6.82 -31.72
N ALA A 343 -5.40 7.19 -32.97
CA ALA A 343 -4.47 8.05 -33.72
C ALA A 343 -4.50 9.53 -33.31
N ARG A 344 -5.54 9.98 -32.60
CA ARG A 344 -5.72 11.39 -32.22
C ARG A 344 -4.91 11.75 -30.99
N SER A 345 -4.40 12.97 -30.98
CA SER A 345 -3.78 13.57 -29.80
C SER A 345 -4.81 13.99 -28.74
N ARG A 346 -6.04 14.31 -29.15
CA ARG A 346 -7.16 14.72 -28.28
C ARG A 346 -8.40 13.88 -28.61
N PRO A 347 -9.19 13.48 -27.60
CA PRO A 347 -10.44 12.75 -27.80
C PRO A 347 -11.46 13.53 -28.68
N PHE A 348 -12.47 12.83 -29.16
CA PHE A 348 -13.63 13.49 -29.80
C PHE A 348 -14.34 14.40 -28.80
N GLU A 349 -14.89 15.52 -29.27
CA GLU A 349 -15.51 16.56 -28.43
C GLU A 349 -16.69 16.02 -27.59
N VAL A 350 -17.44 15.06 -28.12
CA VAL A 350 -18.55 14.40 -27.41
C VAL A 350 -18.09 13.71 -26.12
N PHE A 351 -16.84 13.35 -25.98
CA PHE A 351 -16.24 12.70 -24.80
C PHE A 351 -15.47 13.66 -23.89
N THR A 352 -15.46 14.95 -24.23
CA THR A 352 -14.76 16.01 -23.47
C THR A 352 -15.74 17.13 -23.14
N PRO A 353 -16.62 16.93 -22.15
CA PRO A 353 -17.62 17.92 -21.78
C PRO A 353 -16.98 19.25 -21.36
N LEU A 354 -17.67 20.36 -21.62
CA LEU A 354 -17.19 21.70 -21.27
C LEU A 354 -17.35 21.97 -19.78
N GLU A 355 -18.32 21.33 -19.15
CA GLU A 355 -18.69 21.57 -17.76
C GLU A 355 -18.35 20.38 -16.85
N PHE A 356 -18.13 20.68 -15.60
CA PHE A 356 -17.95 19.69 -14.55
C PHE A 356 -19.27 18.99 -14.20
N SER A 357 -19.23 17.65 -14.03
CA SER A 357 -20.37 16.84 -13.56
C SER A 357 -19.93 15.87 -12.47
N ARG A 358 -20.81 15.61 -11.51
CA ARG A 358 -20.71 14.52 -10.52
C ARG A 358 -21.51 13.29 -10.90
N GLU A 359 -22.29 13.37 -11.96
CA GLU A 359 -23.10 12.27 -12.44
C GLU A 359 -22.22 11.12 -12.90
N ILE A 360 -22.52 9.92 -12.43
CA ILE A 360 -21.94 8.67 -12.90
C ILE A 360 -23.03 7.96 -13.71
N SER A 361 -22.85 7.95 -15.02
CA SER A 361 -23.70 7.25 -15.97
C SER A 361 -22.99 6.00 -16.52
N ARG A 362 -23.64 5.27 -17.41
CA ARG A 362 -23.02 4.13 -18.08
C ARG A 362 -21.97 4.57 -19.11
N PRO A 363 -20.82 3.85 -19.20
CA PRO A 363 -20.46 2.64 -18.47
C PRO A 363 -19.93 2.92 -17.06
N TYR A 364 -20.22 2.04 -16.09
CA TYR A 364 -19.69 2.15 -14.73
C TYR A 364 -19.55 0.78 -14.07
N GLN A 365 -18.76 0.71 -13.03
CA GLN A 365 -18.64 -0.45 -12.13
C GLN A 365 -19.29 -0.11 -10.78
N ASN A 366 -19.99 -1.08 -10.20
CA ASN A 366 -20.49 -1.05 -8.83
C ASN A 366 -19.93 -2.26 -8.08
N ILE A 367 -19.21 -2.00 -6.99
CA ILE A 367 -18.40 -2.98 -6.29
C ILE A 367 -18.83 -3.03 -4.83
N ASN A 368 -19.06 -4.23 -4.32
CA ASN A 368 -19.33 -4.50 -2.92
C ASN A 368 -18.40 -5.61 -2.43
N HIS A 369 -17.55 -5.33 -1.47
CA HIS A 369 -16.66 -6.32 -0.88
C HIS A 369 -16.79 -6.33 0.64
N SER A 370 -17.10 -7.48 1.21
CA SER A 370 -17.17 -7.68 2.66
C SER A 370 -16.14 -8.73 3.08
N LEU A 371 -15.45 -8.47 4.18
CA LEU A 371 -14.48 -9.37 4.80
C LEU A 371 -14.83 -9.54 6.28
N GLY A 372 -15.04 -10.78 6.71
CA GLY A 372 -15.10 -11.18 8.11
C GLY A 372 -13.88 -12.03 8.47
N LYS A 373 -13.22 -11.77 9.60
CA LYS A 373 -12.05 -12.52 10.06
C LYS A 373 -12.13 -12.76 11.56
N PHE A 374 -11.83 -13.99 11.96
CA PHE A 374 -11.56 -14.37 13.34
C PHE A 374 -10.12 -14.88 13.45
N LYS A 375 -9.37 -14.35 14.43
CA LYS A 375 -8.00 -14.78 14.74
C LYS A 375 -7.90 -15.10 16.21
N SER A 376 -7.35 -16.27 16.52
CA SER A 376 -7.05 -16.72 17.88
C SER A 376 -5.56 -17.04 18.00
N GLN A 377 -4.95 -16.61 19.08
CA GLN A 377 -3.56 -16.90 19.43
C GLN A 377 -3.46 -17.47 20.83
N TYR A 378 -2.61 -18.47 20.98
CA TYR A 378 -2.25 -19.04 22.28
C TYR A 378 -0.73 -19.11 22.42
N LYS A 379 -0.19 -18.51 23.48
CA LYS A 379 1.22 -18.55 23.83
C LYS A 379 1.47 -19.66 24.85
N PHE A 380 2.23 -20.68 24.47
CA PHE A 380 2.62 -21.77 25.34
C PHE A 380 3.66 -21.33 26.38
N ALA A 381 3.75 -22.05 27.50
CA ALA A 381 4.78 -21.82 28.51
C ALA A 381 6.21 -21.99 27.95
N SER A 382 6.39 -22.82 26.90
CA SER A 382 7.63 -23.00 26.15
C SER A 382 8.06 -21.76 25.34
N GLY A 383 7.21 -20.72 25.26
CA GLY A 383 7.43 -19.50 24.47
C GLY A 383 6.97 -19.59 23.00
N GLN A 384 6.54 -20.74 22.53
CA GLN A 384 5.92 -20.91 21.22
C GLN A 384 4.56 -20.23 21.17
N THR A 385 4.11 -19.83 19.98
CA THR A 385 2.78 -19.25 19.78
C THR A 385 2.05 -19.98 18.67
N MET A 386 0.89 -20.53 18.95
CA MET A 386 0.00 -21.08 17.93
C MET A 386 -1.03 -20.01 17.54
N ARG A 387 -1.20 -19.82 16.23
CA ARG A 387 -2.16 -18.88 15.64
C ARG A 387 -3.09 -19.59 14.69
N GLY A 388 -4.39 -19.47 14.94
CA GLY A 388 -5.44 -19.89 14.03
C GLY A 388 -6.13 -18.66 13.43
N THR A 389 -6.40 -18.67 12.14
CA THR A 389 -7.14 -17.61 11.45
C THR A 389 -8.21 -18.23 10.55
N LEU A 390 -9.43 -17.74 10.67
CA LEU A 390 -10.55 -18.06 9.79
C LEU A 390 -11.05 -16.78 9.15
N ALA A 391 -11.31 -16.77 7.85
CA ALA A 391 -11.85 -15.62 7.16
C ALA A 391 -12.85 -16.02 6.08
N PHE A 392 -13.83 -15.14 5.87
CA PHE A 392 -14.78 -15.20 4.78
C PHE A 392 -14.81 -13.87 4.05
N GLN A 393 -14.77 -13.92 2.72
CA GLN A 393 -14.91 -12.77 1.85
C GLN A 393 -16.05 -12.99 0.87
N ASN A 394 -16.83 -11.95 0.64
CA ASN A 394 -17.86 -11.89 -0.39
C ASN A 394 -17.62 -10.66 -1.24
N ASN A 395 -17.26 -10.86 -2.50
CA ASN A 395 -16.98 -9.80 -3.47
C ASN A 395 -18.02 -9.87 -4.60
N GLU A 396 -18.81 -8.83 -4.74
CA GLU A 396 -19.77 -8.65 -5.82
C GLU A 396 -19.37 -7.45 -6.65
N ARG A 397 -19.28 -7.67 -7.96
CA ARG A 397 -18.99 -6.61 -8.92
C ARG A 397 -20.02 -6.64 -10.05
N LEU A 398 -20.63 -5.49 -10.31
CA LEU A 398 -21.50 -5.25 -11.45
C LEU A 398 -20.77 -4.34 -12.43
N GLU A 399 -20.65 -4.78 -13.68
CA GLU A 399 -20.18 -3.97 -14.79
C GLU A 399 -21.35 -3.65 -15.71
N LEU A 400 -21.66 -2.37 -15.84
CA LEU A 400 -22.77 -1.87 -16.61
C LEU A 400 -22.24 -1.16 -17.86
N ASP A 401 -22.48 -1.74 -19.01
CA ASP A 401 -22.01 -1.24 -20.31
C ASP A 401 -22.90 -0.11 -20.86
N VAL A 402 -22.41 0.59 -21.87
CA VAL A 402 -23.17 1.59 -22.63
C VAL A 402 -24.43 0.99 -23.24
N LEU A 403 -25.52 1.74 -23.22
CA LEU A 403 -26.76 1.37 -23.91
C LEU A 403 -26.72 1.89 -25.35
N ARG A 404 -26.81 0.98 -26.32
CA ARG A 404 -26.92 1.35 -27.73
C ARG A 404 -28.34 1.03 -28.25
N ALA A 405 -28.92 1.95 -29.02
CA ALA A 405 -30.24 1.83 -29.64
C ALA A 405 -31.39 1.62 -28.65
N GLY A 406 -31.32 2.14 -27.43
CA GLY A 406 -32.41 2.14 -26.46
C GLY A 406 -32.89 0.75 -26.02
N ARG A 407 -32.18 -0.31 -26.40
CA ARG A 407 -32.52 -1.69 -26.08
C ARG A 407 -31.42 -2.36 -25.30
N GLY A 408 -31.77 -2.89 -24.12
CA GLY A 408 -30.97 -3.86 -23.43
C GLY A 408 -30.13 -3.35 -22.26
N VAL A 409 -30.34 -3.97 -21.11
CA VAL A 409 -29.49 -3.81 -19.94
C VAL A 409 -28.38 -4.86 -20.04
N ASN A 410 -27.22 -4.48 -20.58
CA ASN A 410 -26.03 -5.33 -20.54
C ASN A 410 -25.36 -5.14 -19.20
N ASN A 411 -25.53 -6.09 -18.30
CA ASN A 411 -24.87 -6.16 -17.01
C ASN A 411 -24.05 -7.44 -16.96
N LEU A 412 -22.79 -7.30 -16.58
CA LEU A 412 -21.96 -8.44 -16.21
C LEU A 412 -21.83 -8.42 -14.69
N ARG A 413 -22.19 -9.50 -14.03
CA ARG A 413 -22.10 -9.66 -12.59
C ARG A 413 -21.10 -10.74 -12.26
N PHE A 414 -20.15 -10.42 -11.43
CA PHE A 414 -19.22 -11.35 -10.79
C PHE A 414 -19.55 -11.45 -9.31
N LEU A 415 -19.66 -12.66 -8.81
CA LEU A 415 -19.81 -12.94 -7.39
C LEU A 415 -18.75 -13.95 -6.98
N LEU A 416 -17.77 -13.51 -6.19
CA LEU A 416 -16.70 -14.35 -5.66
C LEU A 416 -16.85 -14.49 -4.16
N GLN A 417 -16.97 -15.72 -3.70
CA GLN A 417 -16.94 -16.08 -2.29
C GLN A 417 -15.66 -16.84 -1.97
N THR A 418 -14.96 -16.42 -0.91
CA THR A 418 -13.69 -17.02 -0.50
C THR A 418 -13.71 -17.35 0.97
N TYR A 419 -13.41 -18.59 1.30
CA TYR A 419 -13.18 -19.08 2.65
C TYR A 419 -11.69 -19.34 2.82
N THR A 420 -11.09 -18.81 3.89
CA THR A 420 -9.68 -18.99 4.20
C THR A 420 -9.52 -19.51 5.61
N SER A 421 -8.67 -20.53 5.77
CA SER A 421 -8.25 -21.05 7.07
C SER A 421 -6.72 -21.14 7.10
N GLU A 422 -6.11 -20.66 8.17
CA GLU A 422 -4.67 -20.71 8.39
C GLU A 422 -4.38 -21.21 9.80
N LEU A 423 -3.40 -22.09 9.96
CA LEU A 423 -2.82 -22.45 11.24
C LEU A 423 -1.30 -22.31 11.17
N VAL A 424 -0.73 -21.58 12.14
CA VAL A 424 0.71 -21.33 12.23
C VAL A 424 1.20 -21.59 13.64
N LEU A 425 2.25 -22.38 13.75
CA LEU A 425 3.09 -22.49 14.94
C LEU A 425 4.31 -21.62 14.77
N ASP A 426 4.52 -20.67 15.67
CA ASP A 426 5.58 -19.69 15.65
C ASP A 426 6.51 -19.92 16.85
N GLU A 427 7.76 -20.27 16.59
CA GLU A 427 8.81 -20.45 17.60
C GLU A 427 9.54 -19.15 17.91
N ALA A 428 8.82 -18.09 18.19
CA ALA A 428 9.39 -16.77 18.46
C ALA A 428 9.88 -16.60 19.92
N ASN A 429 10.63 -17.57 20.47
CA ASN A 429 11.28 -17.38 21.76
C ASN A 429 12.48 -16.42 21.59
N THR A 430 12.42 -15.26 22.24
CA THR A 430 13.47 -14.21 22.16
C THR A 430 14.84 -14.68 22.65
N ALA A 431 14.88 -15.66 23.55
CA ALA A 431 16.14 -16.23 24.08
C ALA A 431 16.82 -17.22 23.12
N LYS A 432 16.13 -17.72 22.10
CA LYS A 432 16.69 -18.67 21.14
C LYS A 432 17.26 -17.93 19.92
N LYS A 433 18.46 -18.32 19.47
CA LYS A 433 19.06 -17.85 18.20
C LYS A 433 18.30 -18.35 16.97
N TRP A 434 17.62 -19.49 17.08
CA TRP A 434 16.76 -20.07 16.06
C TRP A 434 15.30 -19.68 16.28
N LYS A 435 14.66 -19.23 15.22
CA LYS A 435 13.24 -18.84 15.22
C LYS A 435 12.58 -19.45 14.00
N GLY A 436 11.54 -20.24 14.20
CA GLY A 436 10.88 -20.95 13.12
C GLY A 436 9.40 -20.62 13.02
N GLN A 437 8.83 -20.83 11.84
CA GLN A 437 7.40 -20.80 11.57
C GLN A 437 7.02 -22.03 10.73
N PHE A 438 6.02 -22.78 11.19
CA PHE A 438 5.42 -23.90 10.47
C PHE A 438 3.94 -23.66 10.34
N GLY A 439 3.38 -23.92 9.17
CA GLY A 439 1.95 -23.71 9.03
C GLY A 439 1.38 -24.26 7.74
N PHE A 440 0.05 -24.19 7.68
CA PHE A 440 -0.70 -24.47 6.47
C PHE A 440 -1.81 -23.47 6.25
N ASN A 441 -2.18 -23.30 4.99
CA ASN A 441 -3.31 -22.48 4.55
C ASN A 441 -4.24 -23.33 3.70
N LEU A 442 -5.52 -23.17 3.93
CA LEU A 442 -6.60 -23.71 3.10
C LEU A 442 -7.39 -22.56 2.53
N GLN A 443 -7.70 -22.59 1.25
CA GLN A 443 -8.56 -21.60 0.62
C GLN A 443 -9.55 -22.32 -0.31
N MET A 444 -10.83 -21.94 -0.19
CA MET A 444 -11.91 -22.42 -1.06
C MET A 444 -12.57 -21.19 -1.68
N GLN A 445 -12.72 -21.20 -3.00
CA GLN A 445 -13.35 -20.10 -3.73
C GLN A 445 -14.45 -20.62 -4.64
N GLY A 446 -15.57 -19.91 -4.67
CA GLY A 446 -16.64 -20.10 -5.64
C GLY A 446 -16.90 -18.82 -6.41
N ASN A 447 -16.83 -18.84 -7.72
CA ASN A 447 -17.15 -17.73 -8.59
C ASN A 447 -18.39 -18.03 -9.43
N LEU A 448 -19.37 -17.13 -9.36
CA LEU A 448 -20.54 -17.10 -10.22
C LEU A 448 -20.47 -15.87 -11.10
N THR A 449 -20.36 -16.08 -12.40
CA THR A 449 -20.45 -15.02 -13.39
C THR A 449 -21.80 -15.13 -14.12
N SER A 450 -22.56 -14.06 -14.15
CA SER A 450 -23.80 -13.97 -14.89
C SER A 450 -23.81 -12.70 -15.73
N GLY A 451 -24.29 -12.82 -16.97
CA GLY A 451 -24.53 -11.69 -17.85
C GLY A 451 -25.97 -11.73 -18.31
N ARG A 452 -26.61 -10.58 -18.45
CA ARG A 452 -27.96 -10.47 -19.03
C ARG A 452 -27.88 -9.64 -20.30
N SER A 453 -28.13 -10.29 -21.44
CA SER A 453 -28.41 -9.58 -22.67
C SER A 453 -29.92 -9.45 -22.79
N VAL A 454 -30.44 -8.25 -23.06
CA VAL A 454 -31.89 -8.02 -23.22
C VAL A 454 -32.37 -8.32 -24.63
N THR A 455 -31.47 -8.23 -25.61
CA THR A 455 -31.79 -8.52 -27.02
C THR A 455 -31.83 -10.02 -27.34
N ILE A 456 -31.01 -10.81 -26.66
CA ILE A 456 -30.97 -12.27 -26.82
C ILE A 456 -30.70 -12.88 -25.42
N PRO A 457 -31.76 -13.15 -24.62
CA PRO A 457 -31.62 -13.64 -23.24
C PRO A 457 -30.83 -14.95 -23.10
N THR A 458 -30.71 -15.70 -24.18
CA THR A 458 -30.02 -17.00 -24.26
C THR A 458 -28.52 -16.90 -24.62
N LEU A 459 -28.03 -15.74 -25.10
CA LEU A 459 -26.63 -15.49 -25.44
C LEU A 459 -25.95 -14.68 -24.33
N THR A 460 -25.62 -15.35 -23.25
CA THR A 460 -24.73 -14.81 -22.21
C THR A 460 -23.31 -15.20 -22.51
N SER A 461 -22.57 -14.40 -23.27
CA SER A 461 -21.12 -14.46 -23.29
C SER A 461 -20.59 -13.86 -21.99
N SER A 462 -20.41 -14.66 -20.97
CA SER A 462 -19.69 -14.23 -19.77
C SER A 462 -18.20 -14.21 -20.08
N LEU A 463 -17.53 -13.09 -19.76
CA LEU A 463 -16.05 -12.95 -19.90
C LEU A 463 -15.34 -14.13 -19.23
N LEU A 464 -15.81 -14.57 -18.07
CA LEU A 464 -15.27 -15.69 -17.30
C LEU A 464 -16.35 -16.75 -17.06
N PRO A 465 -15.98 -18.04 -17.07
CA PRO A 465 -16.87 -19.12 -16.66
C PRO A 465 -17.09 -19.14 -15.14
N ASN A 466 -18.12 -19.86 -14.72
CA ASN A 466 -18.28 -20.24 -13.32
C ASN A 466 -17.21 -21.25 -12.92
N TYR A 467 -16.68 -21.13 -11.68
CA TYR A 467 -15.68 -22.06 -11.21
C TYR A 467 -15.72 -22.27 -9.69
N LEU A 468 -15.19 -23.42 -9.28
CA LEU A 468 -14.79 -23.70 -7.91
C LEU A 468 -13.28 -23.91 -7.88
N GLN A 469 -12.61 -23.32 -6.90
CA GLN A 469 -11.17 -23.46 -6.71
C GLN A 469 -10.85 -23.83 -5.27
N ASN A 470 -10.01 -24.84 -5.10
CA ASN A 470 -9.48 -25.23 -3.80
C ASN A 470 -7.96 -25.14 -3.83
N SER A 471 -7.37 -24.60 -2.77
CA SER A 471 -5.94 -24.46 -2.62
C SER A 471 -5.49 -24.91 -1.23
N LEU A 472 -4.43 -25.69 -1.17
CA LEU A 472 -3.75 -26.11 0.05
C LEU A 472 -2.28 -25.70 -0.06
N GLY A 473 -1.75 -25.00 0.92
CA GLY A 473 -0.34 -24.67 1.04
C GLY A 473 0.21 -25.09 2.39
N VAL A 474 1.38 -25.73 2.39
CA VAL A 474 2.13 -26.10 3.61
C VAL A 474 3.50 -25.46 3.53
N PHE A 475 3.94 -24.81 4.60
CA PHE A 475 5.20 -24.09 4.64
C PHE A 475 5.98 -24.29 5.94
N ALA A 476 7.31 -24.14 5.81
CA ALA A 476 8.25 -24.07 6.91
C ALA A 476 9.25 -22.95 6.62
N ILE A 477 9.50 -22.10 7.60
CA ILE A 477 10.47 -21.00 7.53
C ILE A 477 11.30 -21.05 8.79
N GLU A 478 12.63 -21.13 8.64
CA GLU A 478 13.59 -21.13 9.73
C GLU A 478 14.54 -19.94 9.62
N ARG A 479 14.83 -19.30 10.74
CA ARG A 479 15.67 -18.14 10.82
C ARG A 479 16.69 -18.26 11.95
N LEU A 480 17.95 -18.05 11.60
CA LEU A 480 19.06 -17.94 12.54
C LEU A 480 19.48 -16.47 12.70
N VAL A 481 19.38 -15.95 13.92
CA VAL A 481 19.77 -14.56 14.22
C VAL A 481 21.05 -14.56 15.03
N LYS A 482 22.08 -13.87 14.53
CA LYS A 482 23.34 -13.57 15.21
C LYS A 482 23.66 -12.09 15.10
N GLU A 483 24.57 -11.58 15.90
CA GLU A 483 24.92 -10.15 15.98
C GLU A 483 25.23 -9.51 14.62
N LYS A 484 26.04 -10.17 13.78
CA LYS A 484 26.49 -9.64 12.49
C LYS A 484 25.66 -10.13 11.31
N PHE A 485 24.87 -11.19 11.45
CA PHE A 485 24.10 -11.72 10.34
C PHE A 485 22.82 -12.43 10.77
N GLU A 486 21.86 -12.41 9.88
CA GLU A 486 20.66 -13.21 9.96
C GLU A 486 20.54 -14.05 8.68
N VAL A 487 20.27 -15.34 8.84
CA VAL A 487 19.99 -16.25 7.73
C VAL A 487 18.55 -16.73 7.87
N GLU A 488 17.80 -16.67 6.79
CA GLU A 488 16.44 -17.19 6.73
C GLU A 488 16.32 -18.16 5.56
N VAL A 489 15.77 -19.34 5.79
CA VAL A 489 15.49 -20.33 4.76
C VAL A 489 14.04 -20.76 4.90
N GLY A 490 13.33 -20.82 3.79
CA GLY A 490 11.94 -21.23 3.77
C GLY A 490 11.62 -22.14 2.60
N VAL A 491 10.65 -23.02 2.80
CA VAL A 491 10.10 -23.91 1.78
C VAL A 491 8.59 -23.94 1.89
N ARG A 492 7.91 -24.07 0.75
CA ARG A 492 6.46 -24.16 0.66
C ARG A 492 6.07 -25.10 -0.50
N VAL A 493 5.07 -25.91 -0.25
CA VAL A 493 4.40 -26.72 -1.28
C VAL A 493 2.95 -26.27 -1.38
N ASP A 494 2.50 -26.01 -2.60
CA ASP A 494 1.12 -25.62 -2.91
C ASP A 494 0.47 -26.64 -3.83
N GLN A 495 -0.77 -26.97 -3.55
CA GLN A 495 -1.67 -27.68 -4.46
C GLN A 495 -2.88 -26.80 -4.75
N LYS A 496 -3.26 -26.68 -6.01
CA LYS A 496 -4.40 -25.90 -6.47
C LYS A 496 -5.21 -26.68 -7.49
N THR A 497 -6.50 -26.84 -7.21
CA THR A 497 -7.47 -27.48 -8.12
C THR A 497 -8.50 -26.46 -8.55
N ILE A 498 -8.77 -26.38 -9.85
CA ILE A 498 -9.78 -25.50 -10.44
C ILE A 498 -10.77 -26.34 -11.24
N ASP A 499 -12.03 -26.35 -10.82
CA ASP A 499 -13.16 -26.93 -11.53
C ASP A 499 -13.93 -25.84 -12.26
N VAL A 500 -13.98 -25.87 -13.57
CA VAL A 500 -14.62 -24.87 -14.42
C VAL A 500 -15.86 -25.42 -15.05
N TYR A 501 -16.95 -24.63 -15.04
CA TYR A 501 -18.27 -24.99 -15.54
C TYR A 501 -18.65 -24.05 -16.68
N ARG A 502 -18.76 -24.57 -17.91
CA ARG A 502 -19.13 -23.79 -19.10
C ARG A 502 -20.37 -24.38 -19.77
N PRO A 503 -21.32 -23.55 -20.21
CA PRO A 503 -22.37 -24.04 -21.10
C PRO A 503 -21.75 -24.56 -22.40
N LYS A 504 -22.24 -25.68 -22.91
CA LYS A 504 -21.85 -26.17 -24.25
C LYS A 504 -22.35 -25.16 -25.28
N ILE A 505 -21.50 -24.85 -26.28
CA ILE A 505 -21.84 -23.90 -27.36
C ILE A 505 -23.19 -24.28 -27.98
N ASN A 506 -23.99 -23.27 -28.38
CA ASN A 506 -25.28 -23.40 -29.06
C ASN A 506 -26.47 -23.82 -28.19
N TYR A 507 -26.85 -22.95 -27.22
CA TYR A 507 -28.16 -23.03 -26.51
C TYR A 507 -28.40 -24.33 -25.72
N SER A 508 -27.33 -25.07 -25.41
CA SER A 508 -27.43 -26.33 -24.67
C SER A 508 -27.54 -26.08 -23.17
N THR A 509 -28.44 -26.79 -22.51
CA THR A 509 -28.49 -26.94 -21.06
C THR A 509 -27.34 -27.81 -20.53
N ILE A 510 -26.52 -28.39 -21.42
CA ILE A 510 -25.38 -29.22 -21.07
C ILE A 510 -24.22 -28.34 -20.62
N ILE A 511 -23.74 -28.58 -19.40
CA ILE A 511 -22.58 -27.92 -18.82
C ILE A 511 -21.36 -28.81 -19.01
N ASN A 512 -20.34 -28.29 -19.69
CA ASN A 512 -19.02 -28.95 -19.74
C ASN A 512 -18.26 -28.59 -18.48
N ARG A 513 -17.77 -29.60 -17.77
CA ARG A 513 -16.84 -29.48 -16.66
C ARG A 513 -15.43 -29.75 -17.15
N SER A 514 -14.49 -28.87 -16.82
CA SER A 514 -13.05 -29.12 -16.97
C SER A 514 -12.36 -28.94 -15.62
N LYS A 515 -11.41 -29.83 -15.34
CA LYS A 515 -10.64 -29.82 -14.11
C LYS A 515 -9.18 -29.57 -14.44
N ASN A 516 -8.56 -28.64 -13.73
CA ASN A 516 -7.15 -28.30 -13.85
C ASN A 516 -6.51 -28.44 -12.45
N ASP A 517 -5.49 -29.29 -12.35
CA ASP A 517 -4.73 -29.52 -11.13
C ASP A 517 -3.30 -28.98 -11.29
N PHE A 518 -2.85 -28.18 -10.32
CA PHE A 518 -1.51 -27.61 -10.30
C PHE A 518 -0.84 -27.93 -8.97
N MET A 519 0.43 -28.31 -9.04
CA MET A 519 1.26 -28.49 -7.85
C MET A 519 2.56 -27.71 -8.01
N GLY A 520 2.97 -26.99 -6.97
CA GLY A 520 4.14 -26.14 -6.99
C GLY A 520 4.99 -26.21 -5.75
N LEU A 521 6.29 -26.10 -5.94
CA LEU A 521 7.28 -25.93 -4.89
C LEU A 521 7.80 -24.49 -4.93
N SER A 522 7.82 -23.81 -3.82
CA SER A 522 8.45 -22.50 -3.64
C SER A 522 9.46 -22.56 -2.51
N GLY A 523 10.51 -21.73 -2.56
CA GLY A 523 11.52 -21.68 -1.51
C GLY A 523 12.28 -20.37 -1.57
N SER A 524 12.87 -19.97 -0.45
CA SER A 524 13.73 -18.79 -0.38
C SER A 524 14.90 -19.02 0.59
N ALA A 525 16.02 -18.40 0.28
CA ALA A 525 17.17 -18.26 1.17
C ALA A 525 17.56 -16.78 1.22
N GLY A 526 17.60 -16.22 2.41
CA GLY A 526 17.94 -14.83 2.67
C GLY A 526 19.12 -14.73 3.61
N LEU A 527 20.03 -13.78 3.34
CA LEU A 527 21.13 -13.40 4.19
C LEU A 527 21.09 -11.89 4.41
N LYS A 528 20.91 -11.47 5.64
CA LYS A 528 21.16 -10.09 6.07
C LYS A 528 22.50 -10.05 6.77
N TYR A 529 23.38 -9.15 6.34
CA TYR A 529 24.73 -9.01 6.90
C TYR A 529 25.00 -7.55 7.26
N HIS A 530 25.36 -7.32 8.52
CA HIS A 530 25.77 -6.02 9.05
C HIS A 530 27.28 -5.88 8.96
N TRP A 531 27.77 -5.12 7.97
CA TRP A 531 29.20 -4.77 7.86
C TRP A 531 29.63 -3.84 8.99
N SER A 532 28.73 -2.93 9.36
CA SER A 532 28.82 -2.01 10.47
C SER A 532 27.43 -1.60 10.92
N GLU A 533 27.29 -0.80 11.96
CA GLU A 533 26.02 -0.18 12.38
C GLU A 533 25.37 0.69 11.27
N LYS A 534 26.20 1.16 10.33
CA LYS A 534 25.77 2.08 9.24
C LYS A 534 25.60 1.39 7.90
N TRP A 535 26.00 0.12 7.74
CA TRP A 535 25.95 -0.56 6.45
C TRP A 535 25.47 -1.99 6.59
N THR A 536 24.35 -2.27 5.93
CA THR A 536 23.68 -3.57 5.91
C THR A 536 23.39 -4.00 4.48
N ASN A 537 23.67 -5.27 4.17
CA ASN A 537 23.28 -5.89 2.92
C ASN A 537 22.25 -6.99 3.15
N HIS A 538 21.29 -7.10 2.23
CA HIS A 538 20.31 -8.18 2.16
C HIS A 538 20.46 -8.89 0.83
N LEU A 539 20.88 -10.15 0.83
CA LEU A 539 20.89 -11.03 -0.34
C LEU A 539 19.71 -12.00 -0.25
N ILE A 540 18.91 -12.10 -1.29
CA ILE A 540 17.78 -13.01 -1.35
C ILE A 540 17.87 -13.82 -2.65
N LEU A 541 17.80 -15.14 -2.51
CA LEU A 541 17.63 -16.08 -3.60
C LEU A 541 16.31 -16.80 -3.39
N ALA A 542 15.44 -16.85 -4.41
CA ALA A 542 14.15 -17.46 -4.25
C ALA A 542 13.68 -18.18 -5.53
N ARG A 543 12.91 -19.25 -5.31
CA ARG A 543 12.10 -19.91 -6.31
C ARG A 543 10.63 -19.74 -5.94
N ALA A 544 9.81 -19.24 -6.85
CA ALA A 544 8.38 -19.05 -6.65
C ALA A 544 7.59 -19.81 -7.73
N PHE A 545 6.42 -20.31 -7.36
CA PHE A 545 5.51 -20.98 -8.28
C PHE A 545 4.14 -20.32 -8.26
N ARG A 546 3.56 -20.10 -9.44
CA ARG A 546 2.20 -19.57 -9.60
C ARG A 546 1.40 -20.43 -10.59
N ALA A 547 0.26 -20.94 -10.17
CA ALA A 547 -0.70 -21.54 -11.08
C ALA A 547 -1.42 -20.46 -11.92
N PRO A 548 -1.81 -20.73 -13.17
CA PRO A 548 -2.61 -19.81 -13.97
C PRO A 548 -3.92 -19.44 -13.28
N GLY A 549 -4.40 -18.22 -13.53
CA GLY A 549 -5.73 -17.77 -13.13
C GLY A 549 -6.83 -18.24 -14.09
N VAL A 550 -8.07 -18.27 -13.61
CA VAL A 550 -9.22 -18.67 -14.47
C VAL A 550 -9.41 -17.71 -15.65
N ASN A 551 -9.12 -16.43 -15.46
CA ASN A 551 -9.12 -15.44 -16.56
C ASN A 551 -8.03 -15.75 -17.60
N GLU A 552 -6.84 -16.13 -17.18
CA GLU A 552 -5.74 -16.48 -18.09
C GLU A 552 -6.06 -17.73 -18.91
N LEU A 553 -6.69 -18.73 -18.28
CA LEU A 553 -7.07 -19.97 -18.92
C LEU A 553 -8.30 -19.86 -19.82
N PHE A 554 -9.29 -19.06 -19.42
CA PHE A 554 -10.64 -19.23 -19.94
C PHE A 554 -11.38 -17.94 -20.30
N SER A 555 -10.74 -16.75 -20.27
CA SER A 555 -11.38 -15.52 -20.74
C SER A 555 -11.79 -15.66 -22.21
N TYR A 556 -12.99 -15.24 -22.52
CA TYR A 556 -13.45 -15.06 -23.90
C TYR A 556 -14.58 -14.05 -23.96
N GLY A 557 -14.23 -12.76 -24.09
CA GLY A 557 -15.25 -11.73 -24.11
C GLY A 557 -14.72 -10.31 -23.94
N VAL A 558 -15.64 -9.37 -23.97
CA VAL A 558 -15.35 -7.96 -23.74
C VAL A 558 -15.21 -7.71 -22.25
N HIS A 559 -14.07 -7.13 -21.88
CA HIS A 559 -13.81 -6.59 -20.56
C HIS A 559 -14.16 -5.09 -20.58
N HIS A 560 -15.29 -4.74 -20.00
CA HIS A 560 -15.84 -3.39 -20.14
C HIS A 560 -14.98 -2.32 -19.47
N GLY A 561 -14.35 -2.64 -18.32
CA GLY A 561 -13.43 -1.74 -17.64
C GLY A 561 -12.24 -1.32 -18.49
N ALA A 562 -11.69 -2.25 -19.30
CA ALA A 562 -10.55 -2.00 -20.19
C ALA A 562 -10.93 -1.56 -21.59
N ALA A 563 -12.20 -1.69 -21.96
CA ALA A 563 -12.64 -1.59 -23.35
C ALA A 563 -11.80 -2.49 -24.29
N ALA A 564 -11.58 -3.74 -23.90
CA ALA A 564 -10.76 -4.73 -24.61
C ALA A 564 -11.48 -6.06 -24.74
N PHE A 565 -11.17 -6.82 -25.79
CA PHE A 565 -11.60 -8.20 -25.95
C PHE A 565 -10.46 -9.13 -25.53
N GLU A 566 -10.69 -10.00 -24.54
CA GLU A 566 -9.67 -10.88 -23.98
C GLU A 566 -9.91 -12.35 -24.35
N ILE A 567 -8.83 -13.05 -24.69
CA ILE A 567 -8.82 -14.47 -25.07
C ILE A 567 -7.84 -15.22 -24.18
N GLY A 568 -8.33 -16.18 -23.39
CA GLY A 568 -7.55 -17.09 -22.57
C GLY A 568 -7.07 -18.32 -23.35
N ASP A 569 -6.05 -19.00 -22.80
CA ASP A 569 -5.57 -20.28 -23.32
C ASP A 569 -5.69 -21.38 -22.25
N PRO A 570 -6.54 -22.39 -22.44
CA PRO A 570 -6.73 -23.49 -21.48
C PRO A 570 -5.51 -24.40 -21.33
N ASN A 571 -4.49 -24.30 -22.19
CA ASN A 571 -3.28 -25.12 -22.16
C ASN A 571 -2.15 -24.50 -21.32
N LEU A 572 -2.35 -23.31 -20.75
CA LEU A 572 -1.35 -22.65 -19.93
C LEU A 572 -0.95 -23.53 -18.73
N THR A 573 0.34 -23.56 -18.45
CA THR A 573 0.96 -24.27 -17.33
C THR A 573 1.40 -23.29 -16.23
N GLY A 574 1.83 -23.81 -15.08
CA GLY A 574 2.30 -22.97 -13.98
C GLY A 574 3.57 -22.19 -14.32
N GLU A 575 3.66 -20.95 -13.86
CA GLU A 575 4.88 -20.17 -13.92
C GLU A 575 5.86 -20.60 -12.82
N THR A 576 7.13 -20.62 -13.15
CA THR A 576 8.21 -20.80 -12.17
C THR A 576 9.20 -19.65 -12.29
N ALA A 577 9.35 -18.88 -11.23
CA ALA A 577 10.28 -17.76 -11.17
C ALA A 577 11.51 -18.10 -10.33
N TYR A 578 12.69 -17.70 -10.80
CA TYR A 578 13.96 -17.75 -10.08
C TYR A 578 14.43 -16.31 -9.89
N ASN A 579 14.46 -15.88 -8.66
CA ASN A 579 14.81 -14.51 -8.29
C ASN A 579 16.16 -14.46 -7.56
N ALA A 580 16.97 -13.47 -7.90
CA ALA A 580 18.13 -13.04 -7.14
C ALA A 580 18.03 -11.53 -6.92
N SER A 581 18.12 -11.09 -5.67
CA SER A 581 18.11 -9.66 -5.33
C SER A 581 19.14 -9.34 -4.26
N LEU A 582 19.82 -8.20 -4.45
CA LEU A 582 20.76 -7.64 -3.49
C LEU A 582 20.28 -6.24 -3.14
N ASN A 583 20.07 -5.99 -1.85
CA ASN A 583 19.72 -4.68 -1.34
C ASN A 583 20.80 -4.20 -0.39
N THR A 584 21.20 -2.94 -0.53
CA THR A 584 22.20 -2.28 0.30
C THR A 584 21.55 -1.11 1.01
N LEU A 585 21.67 -1.08 2.32
CA LEU A 585 21.25 0.02 3.18
C LEU A 585 22.49 0.67 3.78
N ILE A 586 22.63 1.98 3.60
CA ILE A 586 23.66 2.79 4.21
C ILE A 586 22.97 3.93 4.97
N ASP A 587 23.24 4.03 6.27
CA ASP A 587 22.76 5.10 7.13
C ASP A 587 23.95 5.80 7.78
N ALA A 588 24.46 6.83 7.11
CA ALA A 588 25.63 7.59 7.52
C ALA A 588 25.21 9.03 7.82
N ASN A 589 25.06 9.36 9.09
CA ASN A 589 24.73 10.69 9.65
C ASN A 589 23.91 11.65 8.75
N LYS A 590 24.50 12.09 7.61
CA LYS A 590 23.88 13.01 6.65
C LYS A 590 23.35 12.33 5.38
N LEU A 591 23.69 11.07 5.15
CA LEU A 591 23.39 10.36 3.91
C LEU A 591 22.75 9.00 4.22
N GLN A 592 21.52 8.83 3.78
CA GLN A 592 20.82 7.55 3.80
C GLN A 592 20.67 7.05 2.36
N ILE A 593 21.08 5.81 2.10
CA ILE A 593 20.96 5.18 0.79
C ILE A 593 20.29 3.83 0.96
N GLU A 594 19.27 3.58 0.15
CA GLU A 594 18.71 2.27 -0.15
C GLU A 594 18.92 1.99 -1.64
N LEU A 595 19.65 0.93 -1.96
CA LEU A 595 19.90 0.49 -3.33
C LEU A 595 19.54 -0.98 -3.46
N GLY A 596 18.59 -1.29 -4.34
CA GLY A 596 18.16 -2.63 -4.69
C GLY A 596 18.47 -2.95 -6.15
N VAL A 597 19.09 -4.11 -6.39
CA VAL A 597 19.27 -4.69 -7.74
C VAL A 597 18.61 -6.05 -7.74
N PHE A 598 17.83 -6.32 -8.79
CA PHE A 598 17.14 -7.60 -8.92
C PHE A 598 17.26 -8.19 -10.33
N HIS A 599 17.26 -9.51 -10.36
CA HIS A 599 17.18 -10.31 -11.57
C HIS A 599 16.19 -11.46 -11.36
N ASN A 600 15.23 -11.60 -12.27
CA ASN A 600 14.16 -12.56 -12.16
C ASN A 600 13.98 -13.29 -13.50
N TYR A 601 14.30 -14.58 -13.54
CA TYR A 601 14.04 -15.44 -14.69
C TYR A 601 12.75 -16.21 -14.44
N ILE A 602 11.76 -16.06 -15.31
CA ILE A 602 10.44 -16.68 -15.17
C ILE A 602 10.18 -17.61 -16.35
N GLN A 603 10.13 -18.89 -16.07
CA GLN A 603 9.68 -19.90 -17.00
C GLN A 603 8.16 -19.89 -17.14
N ASN A 604 7.65 -20.03 -18.35
CA ASN A 604 6.23 -20.04 -18.66
C ASN A 604 5.50 -18.76 -18.16
N PHE A 605 6.14 -17.60 -18.25
CA PHE A 605 5.54 -16.32 -17.89
C PHE A 605 4.29 -16.07 -18.73
N ILE A 606 3.14 -15.91 -18.08
CA ILE A 606 1.85 -15.64 -18.73
C ILE A 606 1.67 -14.14 -18.86
N TYR A 607 1.46 -13.64 -20.06
CA TYR A 607 1.19 -12.22 -20.25
C TYR A 607 0.06 -11.98 -21.24
N LEU A 608 -0.64 -10.86 -21.04
CA LEU A 608 -1.73 -10.42 -21.90
C LEU A 608 -1.13 -9.60 -23.05
N LYS A 609 -1.00 -10.24 -24.20
CA LYS A 609 -0.37 -9.69 -25.41
C LYS A 609 -1.38 -8.96 -26.28
N PRO A 610 -1.09 -7.74 -26.74
CA PRO A 610 -1.87 -7.10 -27.80
C PRO A 610 -1.79 -7.91 -29.12
N MET A 611 -2.93 -8.12 -29.75
CA MET A 611 -2.98 -8.80 -31.05
C MET A 611 -2.68 -7.78 -32.17
N VAL A 612 -1.39 -7.40 -32.22
CA VAL A 612 -0.83 -6.56 -33.27
C VAL A 612 0.36 -7.29 -33.87
N THR A 613 0.28 -7.61 -35.17
CA THR A 613 1.31 -8.34 -35.87
C THR A 613 1.87 -7.48 -37.00
N ARG A 614 3.16 -7.10 -36.91
CA ARG A 614 3.84 -6.21 -37.87
C ARG A 614 3.10 -4.92 -38.17
N GLY A 615 2.49 -4.31 -37.12
CA GLY A 615 1.72 -3.08 -37.23
C GLY A 615 0.27 -3.27 -37.71
N VAL A 616 -0.17 -4.49 -38.00
CA VAL A 616 -1.57 -4.81 -38.31
C VAL A 616 -2.28 -5.16 -37.01
N ALA A 617 -3.24 -4.33 -36.58
CA ALA A 617 -4.02 -4.47 -35.37
C ALA A 617 -5.26 -5.35 -35.59
N GLU A 618 -5.54 -6.23 -34.63
CA GLU A 618 -6.78 -7.01 -34.61
C GLU A 618 -7.83 -6.35 -33.71
N TYR A 619 -9.07 -6.30 -34.22
CA TYR A 619 -10.19 -5.75 -33.51
C TYR A 619 -11.36 -6.74 -33.52
N PHE A 620 -12.06 -6.82 -32.41
CA PHE A 620 -13.27 -7.61 -32.28
C PHE A 620 -14.50 -6.68 -32.29
N THR A 621 -15.42 -6.94 -33.22
CA THR A 621 -16.61 -6.11 -33.39
C THR A 621 -17.85 -6.81 -32.86
N THR A 622 -18.60 -6.15 -32.01
CA THR A 622 -19.86 -6.62 -31.45
C THR A 622 -20.96 -5.56 -31.66
N VAL A 623 -22.19 -5.91 -31.35
CA VAL A 623 -23.29 -4.91 -31.27
C VAL A 623 -23.02 -3.81 -30.23
N ARG A 624 -22.03 -4.02 -29.34
CA ARG A 624 -21.62 -3.09 -28.27
C ARG A 624 -20.52 -2.11 -28.70
N GLY A 625 -19.78 -2.43 -29.75
CA GLY A 625 -18.68 -1.64 -30.25
C GLY A 625 -17.56 -2.45 -30.87
N ALA A 626 -16.47 -1.77 -31.17
CA ALA A 626 -15.21 -2.34 -31.62
C ALA A 626 -14.18 -2.26 -30.46
N PHE A 627 -13.44 -3.33 -30.25
CA PHE A 627 -12.53 -3.48 -29.14
C PHE A 627 -11.16 -4.01 -29.62
N PRO A 628 -10.03 -3.49 -29.12
CA PRO A 628 -8.72 -4.08 -29.29
C PRO A 628 -8.71 -5.53 -28.73
N VAL A 629 -8.05 -6.46 -29.41
CA VAL A 629 -7.96 -7.87 -29.02
C VAL A 629 -6.67 -8.12 -28.27
N PHE A 630 -6.76 -8.82 -27.15
CA PHE A 630 -5.62 -9.28 -26.37
C PHE A 630 -5.73 -10.78 -26.12
N THR A 631 -4.60 -11.50 -26.15
CA THR A 631 -4.55 -12.93 -25.87
C THR A 631 -3.54 -13.23 -24.77
N TYR A 632 -3.84 -14.25 -23.95
CA TYR A 632 -2.89 -14.76 -22.97
C TYR A 632 -1.94 -15.75 -23.65
N GLU A 633 -0.65 -15.49 -23.54
CA GLU A 633 0.43 -16.32 -24.06
C GLU A 633 1.44 -16.66 -22.96
N GLN A 634 2.19 -17.76 -23.14
CA GLN A 634 3.31 -18.14 -22.28
C GLN A 634 4.64 -18.01 -23.02
N ILE A 635 5.61 -17.42 -22.31
CA ILE A 635 6.99 -17.24 -22.77
C ILE A 635 7.95 -17.47 -21.60
N ASN A 636 9.24 -17.59 -21.90
CA ASN A 636 10.27 -17.46 -20.87
C ASN A 636 10.70 -15.99 -20.80
N ALA A 637 10.55 -15.37 -19.65
CA ALA A 637 10.80 -13.95 -19.49
C ALA A 637 11.94 -13.67 -18.51
N ILE A 638 12.70 -12.61 -18.77
CA ILE A 638 13.71 -12.09 -17.85
C ILE A 638 13.32 -10.67 -17.46
N PHE A 639 13.18 -10.43 -16.15
CA PHE A 639 13.00 -9.10 -15.57
C PHE A 639 14.26 -8.73 -14.80
N SER A 640 14.80 -7.56 -15.07
CA SER A 640 15.96 -7.02 -14.33
C SER A 640 15.76 -5.54 -14.07
N GLY A 641 16.27 -5.07 -12.95
CA GLY A 641 16.10 -3.66 -12.63
C GLY A 641 16.91 -3.17 -11.45
N ILE A 642 16.80 -1.87 -11.24
CA ILE A 642 17.45 -1.13 -10.15
C ILE A 642 16.42 -0.21 -9.52
N ASP A 643 16.29 -0.30 -8.20
CA ASP A 643 15.57 0.64 -7.38
C ASP A 643 16.56 1.35 -6.46
N ALA A 644 16.51 2.66 -6.42
CA ALA A 644 17.37 3.42 -5.52
C ALA A 644 16.58 4.53 -4.83
N GLN A 645 16.93 4.77 -3.58
CA GLN A 645 16.51 5.96 -2.85
C GLN A 645 17.72 6.49 -2.11
N ALA A 646 17.99 7.79 -2.23
CA ALA A 646 19.03 8.47 -1.48
C ALA A 646 18.45 9.72 -0.84
N THR A 647 18.74 9.93 0.44
CA THR A 647 18.36 11.16 1.16
C THR A 647 19.62 11.79 1.72
N TYR A 648 19.93 13.01 1.33
CA TYR A 648 21.08 13.76 1.80
C TYR A 648 20.65 14.98 2.59
N GLN A 649 21.09 15.07 3.84
CA GLN A 649 20.84 16.20 4.71
C GLN A 649 21.84 17.32 4.43
N LEU A 650 21.42 18.30 3.62
CA LEU A 650 22.23 19.46 3.23
C LEU A 650 22.55 20.35 4.44
N THR A 651 21.52 20.66 5.23
CA THR A 651 21.60 21.37 6.52
C THR A 651 20.67 20.65 7.52
N PRO A 652 20.70 20.95 8.83
CA PRO A 652 19.76 20.33 9.78
C PRO A 652 18.29 20.44 9.36
N ASN A 653 17.94 21.46 8.58
CA ASN A 653 16.56 21.77 8.19
C ASN A 653 16.26 21.46 6.70
N LEU A 654 17.28 21.21 5.87
CA LEU A 654 17.14 21.06 4.41
C LEU A 654 17.65 19.69 3.97
N ALA A 655 16.78 18.89 3.39
CA ALA A 655 17.09 17.57 2.86
C ALA A 655 16.77 17.48 1.37
N LEU A 656 17.65 16.82 0.63
CA LEU A 656 17.44 16.42 -0.77
C LEU A 656 17.23 14.91 -0.83
N GLN A 657 16.12 14.49 -1.39
CA GLN A 657 15.82 13.08 -1.67
C GLN A 657 15.82 12.82 -3.18
N HIS A 658 16.43 11.72 -3.57
CA HIS A 658 16.37 11.18 -4.92
C HIS A 658 15.82 9.76 -4.91
N LYS A 659 14.89 9.44 -5.83
CA LYS A 659 14.38 8.08 -6.07
C LYS A 659 14.55 7.71 -7.53
N THR A 660 14.91 6.45 -7.77
CA THR A 660 15.07 5.86 -9.11
C THR A 660 14.34 4.54 -9.17
N SER A 661 13.62 4.30 -10.26
CA SER A 661 13.03 3.01 -10.59
C SER A 661 13.28 2.70 -12.06
N ILE A 662 14.04 1.66 -12.32
CA ILE A 662 14.40 1.19 -13.66
C ILE A 662 14.09 -0.31 -13.72
N VAL A 663 13.29 -0.70 -14.70
CA VAL A 663 13.00 -2.10 -14.98
C VAL A 663 12.99 -2.36 -16.47
N GLN A 664 13.52 -3.49 -16.87
CA GLN A 664 13.38 -4.01 -18.23
C GLN A 664 12.87 -5.45 -18.18
N ALA A 665 12.07 -5.82 -19.16
CA ALA A 665 11.60 -7.19 -19.32
C ALA A 665 11.75 -7.62 -20.77
N VAL A 666 12.28 -8.82 -20.97
CA VAL A 666 12.52 -9.39 -22.31
C VAL A 666 11.96 -10.81 -22.38
N ASP A 667 11.40 -11.15 -23.52
CA ASP A 667 11.11 -12.52 -23.93
C ASP A 667 12.44 -13.22 -24.25
N ASN A 668 12.72 -14.30 -23.55
CA ASN A 668 13.92 -15.13 -23.69
C ASN A 668 13.61 -16.52 -24.28
N SER A 669 12.44 -16.70 -24.89
CA SER A 669 12.02 -17.98 -25.49
C SER A 669 12.75 -18.28 -26.79
N SER A 670 13.36 -17.29 -27.44
CA SER A 670 14.09 -17.42 -28.68
C SER A 670 15.45 -16.74 -28.63
N ALA A 671 16.33 -17.04 -29.59
CA ALA A 671 17.64 -16.38 -29.71
C ALA A 671 17.52 -14.86 -29.92
N ASN A 672 16.46 -14.41 -30.60
CA ASN A 672 16.15 -12.99 -30.80
C ASN A 672 15.29 -12.51 -29.63
N LYS A 673 15.94 -12.00 -28.58
CA LYS A 673 15.26 -11.39 -27.42
C LYS A 673 14.42 -10.21 -27.84
N ARG A 674 13.16 -10.15 -27.39
CA ARG A 674 12.22 -9.06 -27.65
C ARG A 674 11.79 -8.42 -26.33
N TYR A 675 11.61 -7.10 -26.35
CA TYR A 675 11.06 -6.41 -25.20
C TYR A 675 9.57 -6.67 -25.04
N LEU A 676 9.14 -6.81 -23.78
CA LEU A 676 7.73 -6.98 -23.45
C LEU A 676 7.01 -5.63 -23.44
N VAL A 677 5.74 -5.63 -23.85
CA VAL A 677 4.85 -4.47 -23.73
C VAL A 677 4.37 -4.27 -22.30
N ASN A 678 3.85 -3.07 -21.98
CA ASN A 678 3.30 -2.70 -20.67
C ASN A 678 4.30 -2.84 -19.51
N ILE A 679 5.60 -2.71 -19.78
CA ILE A 679 6.65 -2.61 -18.76
C ILE A 679 6.89 -1.13 -18.43
N PRO A 680 6.98 -0.76 -17.13
CA PRO A 680 7.18 0.62 -16.72
C PRO A 680 8.34 1.32 -17.42
N ALA A 681 8.16 2.58 -17.78
CA ALA A 681 9.25 3.45 -18.20
C ALA A 681 10.16 3.82 -17.02
N ASN A 682 11.39 4.23 -17.29
CA ASN A 682 12.31 4.72 -16.26
C ASN A 682 11.73 5.95 -15.57
N ARG A 683 11.78 5.96 -14.23
CA ARG A 683 11.24 7.02 -13.37
C ARG A 683 12.31 7.52 -12.42
N PHE A 684 12.45 8.84 -12.35
CA PHE A 684 13.35 9.56 -11.46
C PHE A 684 12.54 10.60 -10.70
N GLU A 685 12.76 10.70 -9.39
CA GLU A 685 12.13 11.71 -8.54
C GLU A 685 13.20 12.45 -7.75
N TYR A 686 13.08 13.76 -7.66
CA TYR A 686 13.93 14.63 -6.87
C TYR A 686 13.01 15.45 -5.97
N THR A 687 13.26 15.44 -4.67
CA THR A 687 12.46 16.20 -3.71
C THR A 687 13.37 16.97 -2.77
N LEU A 688 13.21 18.28 -2.73
CA LEU A 688 13.87 19.17 -1.78
C LEU A 688 12.87 19.50 -0.68
N THR A 689 13.20 19.20 0.57
CA THR A 689 12.33 19.43 1.73
C THR A 689 13.02 20.34 2.73
N TYR A 690 12.38 21.43 3.10
CA TYR A 690 12.81 22.34 4.18
C TYR A 690 11.85 22.20 5.35
N ARG A 691 12.40 21.98 6.57
CA ARG A 691 11.67 21.84 7.82
C ARG A 691 12.06 22.95 8.78
N TRP A 692 11.08 23.47 9.54
CA TRP A 692 11.33 24.48 10.57
C TRP A 692 10.37 24.33 11.75
N MET A 693 10.47 25.17 12.77
CA MET A 693 9.68 25.11 14.01
C MET A 693 9.79 23.73 14.69
N GLN A 694 11.01 23.23 14.89
CA GLN A 694 11.27 21.90 15.46
C GLN A 694 10.57 20.79 14.66
N GLU A 695 10.67 20.85 13.33
CA GLU A 695 10.07 19.93 12.37
C GLU A 695 8.54 19.92 12.30
N LYS A 696 7.86 20.83 13.02
CA LYS A 696 6.39 20.91 12.99
C LYS A 696 5.85 21.44 11.67
N GLN A 697 6.65 22.18 10.92
CA GLN A 697 6.28 22.69 9.60
C GLN A 697 7.30 22.25 8.56
N TYR A 698 6.80 21.98 7.35
CA TYR A 698 7.67 21.71 6.21
C TYR A 698 7.09 22.27 4.92
N ILE A 699 7.97 22.50 3.97
CA ILE A 699 7.65 22.70 2.57
C ILE A 699 8.53 21.76 1.75
N SER A 700 7.97 21.13 0.73
CA SER A 700 8.72 20.33 -0.21
C SER A 700 8.38 20.72 -1.65
N VAL A 701 9.39 20.68 -2.52
CA VAL A 701 9.23 20.83 -3.97
C VAL A 701 9.86 19.61 -4.62
N GLY A 702 9.10 18.95 -5.49
CA GLY A 702 9.51 17.73 -6.16
C GLY A 702 9.42 17.84 -7.67
N LEU A 703 10.35 17.20 -8.36
CA LEU A 703 10.34 16.96 -9.79
C LEU A 703 10.25 15.45 -10.05
N ILE A 704 9.21 15.03 -10.76
CA ILE A 704 9.07 13.67 -11.26
C ILE A 704 9.41 13.69 -12.76
N GLN A 705 10.38 12.91 -13.17
CA GLN A 705 10.76 12.71 -14.56
C GLN A 705 10.48 11.26 -14.95
N VAL A 706 9.66 11.07 -15.98
CA VAL A 706 9.38 9.77 -16.60
C VAL A 706 9.88 9.80 -18.04
N SER A 707 10.76 8.86 -18.37
CA SER A 707 11.30 8.75 -19.73
C SER A 707 10.26 8.18 -20.69
N ARG A 708 10.40 8.45 -22.00
CA ARG A 708 9.67 7.66 -23.00
C ARG A 708 10.09 6.20 -22.88
N GLN A 709 9.13 5.26 -22.93
CA GLN A 709 9.46 3.84 -23.00
C GLN A 709 9.97 3.51 -24.41
N THR A 710 11.26 3.26 -24.50
CA THR A 710 11.94 2.91 -25.78
C THR A 710 12.23 1.42 -25.92
N ARG A 711 12.07 0.66 -24.83
CA ARG A 711 12.27 -0.79 -24.79
C ARG A 711 10.96 -1.50 -25.09
N VAL A 712 10.51 -1.37 -26.35
CA VAL A 712 9.33 -2.02 -26.93
C VAL A 712 9.63 -2.38 -28.37
N GLU A 713 9.04 -3.45 -28.87
CA GLU A 713 9.15 -3.80 -30.29
C GLU A 713 8.25 -2.87 -31.11
N PRO A 714 8.76 -2.27 -32.19
CA PRO A 714 7.95 -1.45 -33.09
C PRO A 714 6.74 -2.24 -33.61
N GLY A 715 5.55 -1.64 -33.58
CA GLY A 715 4.31 -2.25 -34.04
C GLY A 715 3.86 -3.47 -33.25
N SER A 716 4.21 -3.55 -31.96
CA SER A 716 3.75 -4.62 -31.04
C SER A 716 2.58 -4.21 -30.14
N ASP A 717 2.11 -2.98 -30.28
CA ASP A 717 1.00 -2.43 -29.49
C ASP A 717 0.07 -1.60 -30.39
N TYR A 718 -1.12 -1.28 -29.94
CA TYR A 718 -2.14 -0.49 -30.66
C TYR A 718 -1.73 0.98 -30.85
N SER A 719 -0.80 1.48 -30.07
CA SER A 719 -0.19 2.81 -30.26
C SER A 719 1.29 2.80 -29.89
N GLU A 720 2.04 3.72 -30.49
CA GLU A 720 3.41 3.98 -30.05
C GLU A 720 3.45 4.45 -28.59
N PRO A 721 4.52 4.13 -27.83
CA PRO A 721 4.70 4.63 -26.48
C PRO A 721 4.62 6.17 -26.43
N PRO A 722 3.88 6.72 -25.45
CA PRO A 722 3.79 8.16 -25.26
C PRO A 722 5.17 8.82 -25.05
N LYS A 723 5.22 10.13 -25.27
CA LYS A 723 6.41 10.93 -24.96
C LYS A 723 6.71 10.87 -23.46
N GLY A 724 7.99 10.96 -23.08
CA GLY A 724 8.39 11.19 -21.70
C GLY A 724 7.84 12.54 -21.20
N TYR A 725 7.72 12.66 -19.90
CA TYR A 725 7.13 13.85 -19.27
C TYR A 725 7.82 14.20 -17.94
N GLN A 726 7.59 15.45 -17.52
CA GLN A 726 8.06 15.97 -16.23
C GLN A 726 6.88 16.60 -15.48
N LEU A 727 6.76 16.29 -14.19
CA LEU A 727 5.73 16.84 -13.31
C LEU A 727 6.39 17.51 -12.11
N VAL A 728 6.00 18.74 -11.85
CA VAL A 728 6.41 19.45 -10.63
C VAL A 728 5.35 19.26 -9.57
N GLN A 729 5.79 18.95 -8.35
CA GLN A 729 4.95 18.82 -7.16
C GLN A 729 5.39 19.84 -6.11
N ALA A 730 4.47 20.33 -5.31
CA ALA A 730 4.76 21.13 -4.14
C ALA A 730 3.86 20.69 -2.98
N ASN A 731 4.44 20.58 -1.79
CA ASN A 731 3.69 20.24 -0.59
C ASN A 731 4.06 21.21 0.53
N TRP A 732 3.10 21.53 1.36
CA TRP A 732 3.28 22.23 2.62
C TRP A 732 2.48 21.52 3.70
N GLY A 733 3.05 21.42 4.89
CA GLY A 733 2.36 20.83 6.04
C GLY A 733 2.73 21.48 7.36
N ILE A 734 1.78 21.45 8.27
CA ILE A 734 1.95 21.85 9.66
C ILE A 734 1.33 20.81 10.58
N ASN A 735 2.11 20.31 11.54
CA ASN A 735 1.67 19.37 12.57
C ASN A 735 1.61 20.10 13.92
N LEU A 736 0.39 20.31 14.39
CA LEU A 736 0.09 20.82 15.73
C LEU A 736 -0.37 19.62 16.58
N LYS A 737 -0.28 19.73 17.91
CA LYS A 737 -0.55 18.59 18.82
C LYS A 737 -1.81 17.77 18.47
N LYS A 738 -2.90 18.45 18.11
CA LYS A 738 -4.20 17.82 17.79
C LYS A 738 -4.65 18.01 16.34
N ILE A 739 -4.03 18.90 15.61
CA ILE A 739 -4.43 19.27 14.25
C ILE A 739 -3.22 19.16 13.34
N ASP A 740 -3.39 18.49 12.22
CA ASP A 740 -2.40 18.40 11.15
C ASP A 740 -3.06 18.90 9.86
N VAL A 741 -2.44 19.89 9.22
CA VAL A 741 -2.93 20.51 7.97
C VAL A 741 -1.88 20.34 6.90
N GLY A 742 -2.30 19.88 5.73
CA GLY A 742 -1.44 19.70 4.56
C GLY A 742 -2.07 20.27 3.29
N ILE A 743 -1.26 20.94 2.48
CA ILE A 743 -1.61 21.32 1.12
C ILE A 743 -0.64 20.63 0.18
N ARG A 744 -1.18 20.00 -0.86
CA ARG A 744 -0.38 19.36 -1.90
C ARG A 744 -0.83 19.83 -3.27
N ILE A 745 0.14 20.13 -4.13
CA ILE A 745 -0.06 20.49 -5.54
C ILE A 745 0.61 19.43 -6.39
N ASN A 746 -0.17 18.65 -7.10
CA ASN A 746 0.31 17.70 -8.08
C ASN A 746 0.25 18.33 -9.48
N ASN A 747 1.25 18.05 -10.33
CA ASN A 747 1.34 18.60 -11.66
C ASN A 747 1.16 20.14 -11.65
N ALA A 748 1.99 20.83 -10.85
CA ALA A 748 1.84 22.28 -10.60
C ALA A 748 1.89 23.11 -11.89
N LEU A 749 2.65 22.67 -12.89
CA LEU A 749 2.78 23.35 -14.21
C LEU A 749 1.64 22.99 -15.16
N ASN A 750 0.70 22.15 -14.76
CA ASN A 750 -0.42 21.67 -15.58
C ASN A 750 0.04 21.03 -16.91
N THR A 751 1.11 20.25 -16.84
CA THR A 751 1.67 19.55 -18.01
C THR A 751 0.66 18.53 -18.54
N SER A 752 0.41 18.52 -19.86
CA SER A 752 -0.34 17.47 -20.55
C SER A 752 0.57 16.28 -20.79
N TYR A 753 0.14 15.09 -20.40
CA TYR A 753 0.94 13.87 -20.51
C TYR A 753 0.06 12.62 -20.58
N ARG A 754 0.67 11.51 -21.03
CA ARG A 754 0.10 10.15 -20.98
C ARG A 754 1.12 9.23 -20.31
N ASP A 755 0.70 8.52 -19.26
CA ASP A 755 1.54 7.48 -18.64
C ASP A 755 1.47 6.19 -19.48
N TYR A 756 2.62 5.56 -19.72
CA TYR A 756 2.68 4.32 -20.51
C TYR A 756 1.92 3.15 -19.87
N LEU A 757 1.80 3.15 -18.53
CA LEU A 757 1.01 2.13 -17.79
C LEU A 757 -0.48 2.48 -17.66
N ASN A 758 -0.94 3.62 -18.17
CA ASN A 758 -2.38 3.89 -18.22
C ASN A 758 -3.00 3.16 -19.44
N ARG A 759 -3.93 2.23 -19.18
CA ARG A 759 -4.64 1.48 -20.24
C ARG A 759 -5.45 2.42 -21.14
N PHE A 760 -5.86 3.60 -20.65
CA PHE A 760 -6.56 4.60 -21.47
C PHE A 760 -5.62 5.56 -22.21
N ARG A 761 -4.30 5.30 -22.22
CA ARG A 761 -3.33 6.05 -23.05
C ARG A 761 -3.67 6.06 -24.54
N TYR A 762 -4.42 5.07 -25.00
CA TYR A 762 -4.92 5.00 -26.36
C TYR A 762 -5.96 6.08 -26.69
N PHE A 763 -6.65 6.60 -25.68
CA PHE A 763 -7.84 7.42 -25.85
C PHE A 763 -7.69 8.84 -25.30
N THR A 764 -6.93 9.04 -24.22
CA THR A 764 -6.95 10.30 -23.48
C THR A 764 -5.63 10.57 -22.76
N ASP A 765 -5.42 11.85 -22.40
CA ASP A 765 -4.37 12.28 -21.49
C ASP A 765 -4.72 11.97 -20.03
N ASP A 766 -3.69 11.98 -19.19
CA ASP A 766 -3.81 11.80 -17.73
C ASP A 766 -4.27 13.08 -17.03
N GLN A 767 -4.51 12.96 -15.72
CA GLN A 767 -4.99 14.05 -14.88
C GLN A 767 -4.07 15.26 -14.91
N GLY A 768 -4.62 16.45 -15.15
CA GLY A 768 -3.92 17.72 -15.05
C GLY A 768 -3.62 18.13 -13.60
N ARG A 769 -3.38 19.44 -13.38
CA ARG A 769 -3.09 19.97 -12.06
C ARG A 769 -4.18 19.63 -11.07
N ASN A 770 -3.76 19.20 -9.86
CA ASN A 770 -4.64 18.88 -8.75
C ASN A 770 -4.08 19.45 -7.46
N ILE A 771 -4.85 20.29 -6.78
CA ILE A 771 -4.50 20.85 -5.47
C ILE A 771 -5.37 20.14 -4.45
N SER A 772 -4.77 19.63 -3.37
CA SER A 772 -5.51 19.05 -2.25
C SER A 772 -5.23 19.78 -0.95
N LEU A 773 -6.26 19.92 -0.14
CA LEU A 773 -6.20 20.40 1.24
C LEU A 773 -6.61 19.23 2.14
N ARG A 774 -5.76 18.87 3.10
CA ARG A 774 -5.99 17.85 4.12
C ARG A 774 -6.01 18.48 5.50
N ILE A 775 -6.98 18.10 6.31
CA ILE A 775 -7.09 18.46 7.73
C ILE A 775 -7.31 17.18 8.51
N LEU A 776 -6.43 16.87 9.45
CA LEU A 776 -6.53 15.75 10.38
C LEU A 776 -6.68 16.31 11.79
N TYR A 777 -7.71 15.85 12.51
CA TYR A 777 -7.93 16.15 13.92
C TYR A 777 -7.75 14.88 14.76
N LYS A 778 -6.95 14.98 15.83
CA LYS A 778 -6.68 13.87 16.79
C LYS A 778 -7.43 14.15 18.09
N ILE A 779 -8.25 13.18 18.53
CA ILE A 779 -9.07 13.24 19.75
C ILE A 779 -8.26 12.82 20.98
#